data_fe40732fe4eb9623518febf6bd592244
#
_entry.id   fe40732fe4eb9623518febf6bd592244
#
_cell.length_a   1.000
_cell.length_b   1.000
_cell.length_c   1.000
_cell.angle_alpha   90.00
_cell.angle_beta   90.00
_cell.angle_gamma   90.00
#
_symmetry.space_group_name_H-M   'P 1'
#
loop_
_entity.id
_entity.type
_entity.pdbx_description
1 polymer ?
#
loop_
_entity_poly.entity_id
_entity_poly.type
_entity_poly.pdbx_seq_one_letter_code
_entity_poly.pdbx_strand_id
1 'polypeptide(L)'
;MIGRVLGRYRIESKLGEGGMGVVYKAHDTHLDRPVAIKVLPQDRVADPLRKERFALEARAASALNHPGIVTIYDISSDEGIDFIVMEYVSGKTLDAVIPAKGLSVTRALRYGAAIADALAKAHEAGIIHRDLKPSNIVVTDDDAIKVLDFGLAKLLEPSTDAAHARTQTAVLTDAGTVVGTAAYMSPEQARGDKLDARSDIFSFGAVLYEMVTGRRPFDAPSRVEVLGKVLNSDPEAPRNLSSVSPDVERTILRCLRKDPARRFQTMADLKVALEDLAADVTSGSQVQPAAVRGRSRWMWAVTASLVLALIAFVGWQTWRPQGSGTPLRAVPMTSLPGVTRSPSFSPDANQVAFSWTGPAGNNQDIYVQQIGTTTQLRLTTDPANDYSPLWSPDGRWIAFLRGELDGQQSELRLVPPLTGPERKLIDIHPSGFLRPVTLAWCPDSSCLIVTDSLGEKQPDALFVVALDSGQRRPLTRGSQFSDNDPAISPDGKWLVFRREVAPFAGQLNLLALGSGVTASGEPRPITPVDLYAYNPRWMPNSAEIVFSAKQRLWTLGIIGNASPEVLPFAGEDGLSPIVSTAQPGHSSRLAYVRSYTDANVWRVETSSSGAPASSPPTVAISSTRRDAIPQVSPDGRQLTFTSTRSGEHEVWRADISGGNAVQLTSLRSNPGWPRWSPDGKLIAFHTNGVEGNGDIWIVPAEGGQPRNLTSHPATDVFPSFSRDGRWVYFSSTRTGGPKIWKIPVSGGDAIQVSQDDSLMAIESTDGAYVYYTAGQNTNNPAPLWRMPVTGGTPIKIADDVIATAFDVLEQGIYYLERTGGATRLRYFDFASRKMTTVAENLGNVEFGLGASPDGRSVFYTRVDSSVNDLMLVDDFR
;
A
#
# COMPACT_ATOMS: atom_id res chain seq x y z
N MET A 1 -23.55 38.18 -17.29
CA MET A 1 -24.04 36.90 -16.79
C MET A 1 -25.39 36.95 -16.08
N ILE A 2 -25.67 38.01 -15.29
CA ILE A 2 -26.96 38.15 -14.58
C ILE A 2 -28.11 38.23 -15.59
N GLY A 3 -29.20 37.52 -15.35
CA GLY A 3 -30.35 37.37 -16.24
C GLY A 3 -30.20 36.33 -17.36
N ARG A 4 -28.97 35.77 -17.57
CA ARG A 4 -28.70 34.70 -18.55
C ARG A 4 -29.16 33.35 -18.01
N VAL A 5 -29.51 32.44 -18.92
CA VAL A 5 -29.80 31.05 -18.58
C VAL A 5 -28.62 30.21 -19.08
N LEU A 6 -28.04 29.41 -18.20
CA LEU A 6 -27.03 28.40 -18.51
C LEU A 6 -27.68 27.02 -18.36
N GLY A 7 -27.92 26.33 -19.44
CA GLY A 7 -28.72 25.11 -19.46
C GLY A 7 -30.12 25.36 -18.90
N ARG A 8 -30.43 24.81 -17.73
CA ARG A 8 -31.71 25.00 -17.03
C ARG A 8 -31.63 26.00 -15.86
N TYR A 9 -30.48 26.65 -15.67
CA TYR A 9 -30.22 27.50 -14.51
C TYR A 9 -30.27 28.98 -14.87
N ARG A 10 -31.19 29.73 -14.30
CA ARG A 10 -31.32 31.18 -14.49
C ARG A 10 -30.48 31.94 -13.47
N ILE A 11 -29.49 32.69 -13.91
CA ILE A 11 -28.61 33.46 -13.04
C ILE A 11 -29.34 34.68 -12.49
N GLU A 12 -29.42 34.81 -11.13
CA GLU A 12 -30.11 35.86 -10.43
C GLU A 12 -29.19 36.99 -9.97
N SER A 13 -28.09 36.63 -9.28
CA SER A 13 -27.16 37.60 -8.71
C SER A 13 -25.76 37.04 -8.57
N LYS A 14 -24.76 37.91 -8.45
CA LYS A 14 -23.38 37.50 -8.17
C LYS A 14 -23.18 37.31 -6.66
N LEU A 15 -22.66 36.21 -6.21
CA LEU A 15 -22.34 35.91 -4.81
C LEU A 15 -20.89 36.25 -4.47
N GLY A 16 -19.95 36.00 -5.41
CA GLY A 16 -18.54 36.28 -5.18
C GLY A 16 -17.70 36.12 -6.44
N GLU A 17 -16.47 36.64 -6.39
CA GLU A 17 -15.48 36.54 -7.45
C GLU A 17 -14.12 36.31 -6.83
N GLY A 18 -13.34 35.41 -7.41
CA GLY A 18 -11.98 35.09 -6.95
C GLY A 18 -11.12 34.53 -8.09
N GLY A 19 -9.86 34.27 -7.81
CA GLY A 19 -8.92 33.72 -8.79
C GLY A 19 -9.33 32.37 -9.44
N MET A 20 -10.42 31.78 -8.96
CA MET A 20 -10.93 30.46 -9.38
C MET A 20 -12.25 30.53 -10.12
N GLY A 21 -12.71 31.74 -10.46
CA GLY A 21 -13.95 31.96 -11.16
C GLY A 21 -14.94 32.86 -10.40
N VAL A 22 -16.14 32.99 -10.96
CA VAL A 22 -17.22 33.80 -10.41
C VAL A 22 -18.35 32.88 -9.95
N VAL A 23 -18.82 33.09 -8.73
CA VAL A 23 -19.94 32.34 -8.16
C VAL A 23 -21.21 33.20 -8.24
N TYR A 24 -22.26 32.62 -8.78
CA TYR A 24 -23.58 33.25 -8.93
C TYR A 24 -24.63 32.46 -8.15
N LYS A 25 -25.61 33.20 -7.59
CA LYS A 25 -26.90 32.63 -7.22
C LYS A 25 -27.73 32.47 -8.48
N ALA A 26 -28.32 31.29 -8.63
CA ALA A 26 -29.19 30.96 -9.76
C ALA A 26 -30.41 30.18 -9.29
N HIS A 27 -31.40 30.08 -10.17
CA HIS A 27 -32.61 29.29 -9.95
C HIS A 27 -32.63 28.10 -10.93
N ASP A 28 -32.72 26.87 -10.40
CA ASP A 28 -32.96 25.68 -11.20
C ASP A 28 -34.43 25.68 -11.63
N THR A 29 -34.68 26.00 -12.88
CA THR A 29 -36.04 26.13 -13.43
C THR A 29 -36.78 24.79 -13.59
N HIS A 30 -36.08 23.66 -13.48
CA HIS A 30 -36.66 22.31 -13.57
C HIS A 30 -37.05 21.77 -12.18
N LEU A 31 -36.24 22.02 -11.17
CA LEU A 31 -36.48 21.56 -9.81
C LEU A 31 -37.02 22.63 -8.86
N ASP A 32 -37.26 23.85 -9.36
CA ASP A 32 -37.81 25.02 -8.68
C ASP A 32 -37.11 25.32 -7.35
N ARG A 33 -35.77 25.41 -7.38
CA ARG A 33 -34.96 25.64 -6.19
C ARG A 33 -33.77 26.56 -6.44
N PRO A 34 -33.31 27.33 -5.41
CA PRO A 34 -32.08 28.10 -5.54
C PRO A 34 -30.86 27.19 -5.55
N VAL A 35 -29.87 27.56 -6.37
CA VAL A 35 -28.57 26.90 -6.48
C VAL A 35 -27.46 27.95 -6.54
N ALA A 36 -26.23 27.55 -6.23
CA ALA A 36 -25.04 28.33 -6.50
C ALA A 36 -24.35 27.78 -7.75
N ILE A 37 -23.93 28.64 -8.67
CA ILE A 37 -23.21 28.28 -9.89
C ILE A 37 -21.84 28.92 -9.87
N LYS A 38 -20.81 28.11 -9.92
CA LYS A 38 -19.43 28.54 -10.07
C LYS A 38 -19.02 28.43 -11.53
N VAL A 39 -18.81 29.54 -12.19
CA VAL A 39 -18.35 29.62 -13.58
C VAL A 39 -16.83 29.63 -13.62
N LEU A 40 -16.26 28.75 -14.43
CA LEU A 40 -14.81 28.58 -14.53
C LEU A 40 -14.21 29.53 -15.57
N PRO A 41 -12.97 30.06 -15.35
CA PRO A 41 -12.29 30.90 -16.33
C PRO A 41 -11.92 30.11 -17.58
N GLN A 42 -12.24 30.64 -18.77
CA GLN A 42 -12.01 29.95 -20.07
C GLN A 42 -10.52 29.72 -20.36
N ASP A 43 -9.63 30.60 -19.95
CA ASP A 43 -8.18 30.50 -20.12
C ASP A 43 -7.54 29.34 -19.33
N ARG A 44 -8.21 28.85 -18.30
CA ARG A 44 -7.72 27.73 -17.46
C ARG A 44 -8.25 26.35 -17.87
N VAL A 45 -9.26 26.29 -18.71
CA VAL A 45 -9.94 25.05 -19.17
C VAL A 45 -9.58 24.69 -20.61
N ALA A 46 -8.70 25.44 -21.26
CA ALA A 46 -8.30 25.23 -22.66
C ALA A 46 -7.53 23.92 -22.92
N ASP A 47 -6.93 23.30 -21.88
CA ASP A 47 -6.20 22.03 -21.98
C ASP A 47 -7.13 20.84 -21.73
N PRO A 48 -7.35 19.93 -22.72
CA PRO A 48 -8.25 18.78 -22.59
C PRO A 48 -7.90 17.85 -21.40
N LEU A 49 -6.62 17.62 -21.12
CA LEU A 49 -6.17 16.76 -20.02
C LEU A 49 -6.47 17.38 -18.65
N ARG A 50 -6.43 18.71 -18.55
CA ARG A 50 -6.82 19.43 -17.34
C ARG A 50 -8.33 19.40 -17.11
N LYS A 51 -9.09 19.55 -18.19
CA LYS A 51 -10.56 19.47 -18.16
C LYS A 51 -11.02 18.08 -17.69
N GLU A 52 -10.38 17.02 -18.15
CA GLU A 52 -10.68 15.65 -17.76
C GLU A 52 -10.34 15.37 -16.27
N ARG A 53 -9.16 15.80 -15.80
CA ARG A 53 -8.77 15.71 -14.36
C ARG A 53 -9.73 16.50 -13.47
N PHE A 54 -10.08 17.72 -13.88
CA PHE A 54 -11.05 18.53 -13.15
C PHE A 54 -12.41 17.85 -13.04
N ALA A 55 -12.93 17.30 -14.14
CA ALA A 55 -14.20 16.57 -14.14
C ALA A 55 -14.15 15.32 -13.25
N LEU A 56 -13.01 14.62 -13.20
CA LEU A 56 -12.83 13.44 -12.36
C LEU A 56 -12.85 13.79 -10.87
N GLU A 57 -12.11 14.82 -10.44
CA GLU A 57 -12.07 15.21 -9.02
C GLU A 57 -13.36 15.91 -8.58
N ALA A 58 -13.99 16.67 -9.45
CA ALA A 58 -15.30 17.25 -9.16
C ALA A 58 -16.38 16.15 -9.01
N ARG A 59 -16.29 15.05 -9.76
CA ARG A 59 -17.13 13.86 -9.56
C ARG A 59 -16.84 13.18 -8.24
N ALA A 60 -15.56 13.06 -7.84
CA ALA A 60 -15.21 12.51 -6.53
C ALA A 60 -15.78 13.38 -5.39
N ALA A 61 -15.68 14.71 -5.48
CA ALA A 61 -16.26 15.63 -4.51
C ALA A 61 -17.80 15.60 -4.50
N SER A 62 -18.45 15.32 -5.63
CA SER A 62 -19.92 15.17 -5.70
C SER A 62 -20.46 13.94 -4.98
N ALA A 63 -19.62 12.94 -4.73
CA ALA A 63 -19.98 11.74 -3.95
C ALA A 63 -20.00 11.99 -2.43
N LEU A 64 -19.49 13.15 -1.95
CA LEU A 64 -19.52 13.50 -0.54
C LEU A 64 -20.93 13.91 -0.11
N ASN A 65 -21.53 13.13 0.77
CA ASN A 65 -22.81 13.45 1.40
C ASN A 65 -22.61 13.60 2.91
N HIS A 66 -22.60 14.86 3.38
CA HIS A 66 -22.42 15.20 4.78
C HIS A 66 -23.10 16.55 5.09
N PRO A 67 -23.80 16.71 6.23
CA PRO A 67 -24.49 17.94 6.55
C PRO A 67 -23.57 19.17 6.64
N GLY A 68 -22.31 18.99 7.00
CA GLY A 68 -21.29 20.03 7.08
C GLY A 68 -20.51 20.28 5.77
N ILE A 69 -20.86 19.64 4.64
CA ILE A 69 -20.22 19.83 3.32
C ILE A 69 -21.24 20.36 2.33
N VAL A 70 -20.84 21.29 1.46
CA VAL A 70 -21.70 21.74 0.36
C VAL A 70 -21.89 20.62 -0.68
N THR A 71 -23.12 20.36 -1.08
CA THR A 71 -23.44 19.32 -2.07
C THR A 71 -23.23 19.84 -3.47
N ILE A 72 -22.48 19.12 -4.31
CA ILE A 72 -22.38 19.40 -5.75
C ILE A 72 -23.51 18.65 -6.45
N TYR A 73 -24.34 19.38 -7.19
CA TYR A 73 -25.50 18.83 -7.87
C TYR A 73 -25.23 18.44 -9.33
N ASP A 74 -24.40 19.23 -10.04
CA ASP A 74 -24.14 19.01 -11.46
C ASP A 74 -22.82 19.67 -11.88
N ILE A 75 -22.23 19.16 -12.94
CA ILE A 75 -21.04 19.72 -13.61
C ILE A 75 -21.37 19.73 -15.08
N SER A 76 -21.50 20.90 -15.67
CA SER A 76 -22.05 21.05 -17.02
C SER A 76 -21.27 22.09 -17.82
N SER A 77 -21.49 22.09 -19.13
CA SER A 77 -20.95 23.06 -20.07
C SER A 77 -22.06 23.54 -20.98
N ASP A 78 -22.19 24.85 -21.13
CA ASP A 78 -23.16 25.46 -22.02
C ASP A 78 -22.53 26.62 -22.79
N GLU A 79 -22.69 26.68 -24.14
CA GLU A 79 -22.09 27.66 -25.04
C GLU A 79 -20.57 27.88 -24.82
N GLY A 80 -19.82 26.81 -24.45
CA GLY A 80 -18.37 26.89 -24.18
C GLY A 80 -18.02 27.44 -22.80
N ILE A 81 -19.00 27.59 -21.91
CA ILE A 81 -18.82 27.99 -20.53
C ILE A 81 -18.95 26.75 -19.64
N ASP A 82 -17.87 26.35 -19.01
CA ASP A 82 -17.89 25.26 -18.02
C ASP A 82 -18.28 25.80 -16.65
N PHE A 83 -19.18 25.12 -15.95
CA PHE A 83 -19.68 25.54 -14.65
C PHE A 83 -20.03 24.36 -13.74
N ILE A 84 -19.95 24.62 -12.42
CA ILE A 84 -20.36 23.67 -11.38
C ILE A 84 -21.62 24.20 -10.73
N VAL A 85 -22.63 23.35 -10.57
CA VAL A 85 -23.87 23.64 -9.85
C VAL A 85 -23.82 23.00 -8.47
N MET A 86 -24.02 23.78 -7.44
CA MET A 86 -23.92 23.31 -6.05
C MET A 86 -25.08 23.87 -5.20
N GLU A 87 -25.20 23.33 -4.00
CA GLU A 87 -26.11 23.79 -2.96
C GLU A 87 -25.93 25.30 -2.73
N TYR A 88 -27.03 26.06 -2.78
CA TYR A 88 -27.03 27.46 -2.31
C TYR A 88 -27.15 27.45 -0.79
N VAL A 89 -26.13 27.95 -0.09
CA VAL A 89 -26.09 28.04 1.37
C VAL A 89 -26.40 29.46 1.77
N SER A 90 -27.48 29.66 2.51
CA SER A 90 -27.81 30.98 3.13
C SER A 90 -26.98 31.14 4.40
N GLY A 91 -26.29 32.27 4.53
CA GLY A 91 -25.44 32.57 5.68
C GLY A 91 -24.30 33.53 5.36
N LYS A 92 -23.31 33.59 6.24
CA LYS A 92 -22.11 34.41 6.10
C LYS A 92 -20.86 33.56 6.16
N THR A 93 -19.84 33.95 5.41
CA THR A 93 -18.53 33.31 5.51
C THR A 93 -17.90 33.51 6.90
N LEU A 94 -17.12 32.52 7.34
CA LEU A 94 -16.56 32.50 8.71
C LEU A 94 -15.64 33.70 8.97
N ASP A 95 -14.93 34.21 7.96
CA ASP A 95 -14.14 35.45 8.07
C ASP A 95 -15.01 36.70 8.35
N ALA A 96 -16.22 36.72 7.82
CA ALA A 96 -17.19 37.79 8.12
C ALA A 96 -17.85 37.64 9.52
N VAL A 97 -17.77 36.44 10.11
CA VAL A 97 -18.35 36.13 11.43
C VAL A 97 -17.33 36.30 12.56
N ILE A 98 -16.02 36.16 12.29
CA ILE A 98 -14.95 36.28 13.29
C ILE A 98 -14.75 37.77 13.61
N PRO A 99 -15.00 38.21 14.87
CA PRO A 99 -14.73 39.59 15.26
C PRO A 99 -13.23 39.81 15.53
N ALA A 100 -12.77 41.05 15.53
CA ALA A 100 -11.36 41.40 15.78
C ALA A 100 -10.78 40.88 17.13
N LYS A 101 -11.64 40.55 18.09
CA LYS A 101 -11.27 39.96 19.39
C LYS A 101 -11.42 38.42 19.44
N GLY A 102 -11.73 37.77 18.32
CA GLY A 102 -12.08 36.38 18.25
C GLY A 102 -13.49 36.04 18.73
N LEU A 103 -13.93 34.83 18.49
CA LEU A 103 -15.18 34.23 18.98
C LEU A 103 -15.03 33.83 20.45
N SER A 104 -16.15 33.61 21.16
CA SER A 104 -16.11 32.93 22.45
C SER A 104 -15.53 31.53 22.27
N VAL A 105 -14.72 31.05 23.24
CA VAL A 105 -14.07 29.74 23.18
C VAL A 105 -15.07 28.61 22.91
N THR A 106 -16.22 28.63 23.60
CA THR A 106 -17.29 27.62 23.40
C THR A 106 -17.81 27.62 21.96
N ARG A 107 -18.01 28.79 21.33
CA ARG A 107 -18.47 28.88 19.94
C ARG A 107 -17.38 28.41 18.96
N ALA A 108 -16.14 28.82 19.22
CA ALA A 108 -14.99 28.40 18.40
C ALA A 108 -14.76 26.87 18.44
N LEU A 109 -14.87 26.24 19.60
CA LEU A 109 -14.75 24.79 19.76
C LEU A 109 -15.90 24.04 19.06
N ARG A 110 -17.15 24.53 19.19
CA ARG A 110 -18.31 23.96 18.52
C ARG A 110 -18.16 24.03 16.99
N TYR A 111 -17.79 25.15 16.45
CA TYR A 111 -17.53 25.31 15.02
C TYR A 111 -16.34 24.47 14.59
N GLY A 112 -15.27 24.44 15.40
CA GLY A 112 -14.11 23.60 15.15
C GLY A 112 -14.46 22.13 15.06
N ALA A 113 -15.27 21.60 15.98
CA ALA A 113 -15.71 20.20 15.95
C ALA A 113 -16.54 19.89 14.69
N ALA A 114 -17.45 20.80 14.28
CA ALA A 114 -18.24 20.62 13.06
C ALA A 114 -17.40 20.67 11.77
N ILE A 115 -16.39 21.54 11.71
CA ILE A 115 -15.43 21.60 10.59
C ILE A 115 -14.58 20.31 10.56
N ALA A 116 -14.10 19.85 11.73
CA ALA A 116 -13.31 18.63 11.82
C ALA A 116 -14.11 17.39 11.40
N ASP A 117 -15.41 17.32 11.73
CA ASP A 117 -16.34 16.26 11.31
C ASP A 117 -16.51 16.22 9.77
N ALA A 118 -16.73 17.39 9.17
CA ALA A 118 -16.85 17.54 7.72
C ALA A 118 -15.56 17.10 7.00
N LEU A 119 -14.39 17.53 7.51
CA LEU A 119 -13.10 17.16 6.93
C LEU A 119 -12.75 15.68 7.17
N ALA A 120 -13.11 15.11 8.32
CA ALA A 120 -12.94 13.68 8.58
C ALA A 120 -13.68 12.86 7.53
N LYS A 121 -14.94 13.23 7.22
CA LYS A 121 -15.73 12.56 6.16
C LYS A 121 -15.12 12.66 4.79
N ALA A 122 -14.55 13.80 4.43
CA ALA A 122 -13.84 13.97 3.16
C ALA A 122 -12.55 13.14 3.12
N HIS A 123 -11.78 13.11 4.20
CA HIS A 123 -10.55 12.32 4.31
C HIS A 123 -10.80 10.81 4.26
N GLU A 124 -11.91 10.31 4.84
CA GLU A 124 -12.36 8.93 4.69
C GLU A 124 -12.59 8.55 3.21
N ALA A 125 -13.07 9.50 2.42
CA ALA A 125 -13.27 9.33 0.98
C ALA A 125 -11.98 9.60 0.15
N GLY A 126 -10.83 9.81 0.81
CA GLY A 126 -9.55 10.10 0.16
C GLY A 126 -9.43 11.52 -0.42
N ILE A 127 -10.33 12.43 -0.04
CA ILE A 127 -10.37 13.80 -0.56
C ILE A 127 -9.75 14.75 0.45
N ILE A 128 -8.70 15.47 0.03
CA ILE A 128 -8.01 16.50 0.81
C ILE A 128 -8.51 17.87 0.34
N HIS A 129 -8.84 18.78 1.28
CA HIS A 129 -9.41 20.08 0.96
C HIS A 129 -8.41 21.04 0.29
N ARG A 130 -7.14 21.05 0.72
CA ARG A 130 -5.99 21.79 0.17
C ARG A 130 -6.06 23.32 0.20
N ASP A 131 -7.21 23.94 0.44
CA ASP A 131 -7.41 25.40 0.49
C ASP A 131 -8.38 25.78 1.63
N LEU A 132 -8.23 25.14 2.80
CA LEU A 132 -9.07 25.45 3.96
C LEU A 132 -8.70 26.81 4.55
N LYS A 133 -9.69 27.70 4.59
CA LYS A 133 -9.60 29.07 5.12
C LYS A 133 -10.98 29.58 5.52
N PRO A 134 -11.10 30.62 6.34
CA PRO A 134 -12.40 31.13 6.81
C PRO A 134 -13.36 31.50 5.69
N SER A 135 -12.90 32.04 4.56
CA SER A 135 -13.75 32.38 3.41
C SER A 135 -14.34 31.16 2.66
N ASN A 136 -13.81 29.94 2.89
CA ASN A 136 -14.34 28.70 2.34
C ASN A 136 -15.20 27.92 3.34
N ILE A 137 -15.64 28.58 4.41
CA ILE A 137 -16.51 28.03 5.45
C ILE A 137 -17.68 29.00 5.63
N VAL A 138 -18.92 28.52 5.53
CA VAL A 138 -20.12 29.32 5.76
C VAL A 138 -20.75 28.95 7.09
N VAL A 139 -21.08 29.93 7.87
CA VAL A 139 -21.97 29.84 9.03
C VAL A 139 -23.37 30.15 8.53
N THR A 140 -24.26 29.21 8.59
CA THR A 140 -25.63 29.29 8.11
C THR A 140 -26.48 30.17 9.06
N ASP A 141 -27.67 30.53 8.63
CA ASP A 141 -28.58 31.36 9.44
C ASP A 141 -29.07 30.65 10.72
N ASP A 142 -29.04 29.35 10.75
CA ASP A 142 -29.32 28.46 11.90
C ASP A 142 -28.06 28.09 12.71
N ASP A 143 -26.96 28.79 12.53
CA ASP A 143 -25.69 28.68 13.27
C ASP A 143 -24.98 27.32 13.08
N ALA A 144 -25.25 26.62 11.95
CA ALA A 144 -24.55 25.44 11.51
C ALA A 144 -23.33 25.77 10.60
N ILE A 145 -22.44 24.84 10.36
CA ILE A 145 -21.25 25.00 9.52
C ILE A 145 -21.42 24.24 8.20
N LYS A 146 -21.05 24.91 7.09
CA LYS A 146 -20.89 24.30 5.77
C LYS A 146 -19.51 24.62 5.21
N VAL A 147 -18.73 23.60 4.88
CA VAL A 147 -17.42 23.70 4.21
C VAL A 147 -17.65 23.71 2.70
N LEU A 148 -17.04 24.68 2.03
CA LEU A 148 -17.15 24.91 0.58
C LEU A 148 -15.87 24.48 -0.13
N ASP A 149 -15.92 24.32 -1.46
CA ASP A 149 -14.77 24.31 -2.40
C ASP A 149 -13.63 23.36 -2.06
N PHE A 150 -13.90 22.05 -1.91
CA PHE A 150 -12.85 21.05 -1.80
C PHE A 150 -11.97 21.07 -3.04
N GLY A 151 -10.76 21.59 -2.90
CA GLY A 151 -9.54 21.48 -3.72
C GLY A 151 -9.60 21.59 -5.24
N LEU A 152 -10.77 21.73 -5.85
CA LEU A 152 -11.04 21.70 -7.29
C LEU A 152 -10.20 22.67 -8.13
N ALA A 153 -9.60 23.67 -7.52
CA ALA A 153 -8.97 24.79 -8.20
C ALA A 153 -7.45 24.66 -8.38
N LYS A 154 -6.75 23.92 -7.53
CA LYS A 154 -5.30 23.68 -7.69
C LYS A 154 -4.95 22.70 -8.81
N LEU A 155 -5.93 22.01 -9.37
CA LEU A 155 -5.78 21.13 -10.52
C LEU A 155 -5.66 21.87 -11.86
N LEU A 156 -6.08 23.12 -11.88
CA LEU A 156 -5.98 23.99 -13.04
C LEU A 156 -4.62 24.73 -13.12
N GLU A 157 -3.75 24.59 -12.10
CA GLU A 157 -2.39 25.11 -12.15
C GLU A 157 -1.46 24.19 -12.99
N PRO A 158 -0.46 24.73 -13.73
CA PRO A 158 0.45 23.93 -14.53
C PRO A 158 1.20 22.93 -13.63
N SER A 159 1.15 21.64 -13.98
CA SER A 159 2.01 20.64 -13.36
C SER A 159 3.46 20.98 -13.72
N THR A 160 4.32 21.07 -12.71
CA THR A 160 5.76 21.36 -12.83
C THR A 160 6.59 20.22 -13.45
N ASP A 161 5.99 19.28 -14.17
CA ASP A 161 6.69 18.15 -14.80
C ASP A 161 7.33 18.49 -16.17
N ALA A 162 7.21 19.74 -16.63
CA ALA A 162 7.81 20.16 -17.91
C ALA A 162 8.87 21.28 -17.80
N ALA A 163 9.38 21.60 -16.61
CA ALA A 163 10.34 22.69 -16.44
C ALA A 163 11.51 22.36 -15.52
N HIS A 164 12.20 21.25 -15.75
CA HIS A 164 13.58 21.08 -15.30
C HIS A 164 14.51 21.74 -16.31
N ALA A 165 14.49 23.05 -16.41
CA ALA A 165 15.58 23.93 -16.78
C ALA A 165 15.07 25.36 -16.97
N ARG A 166 15.42 26.20 -16.04
CA ARG A 166 15.40 27.68 -16.05
C ARG A 166 14.40 28.33 -15.12
N THR A 167 15.01 28.90 -14.09
CA THR A 167 14.59 30.09 -13.36
C THR A 167 13.65 29.89 -12.15
N GLN A 168 14.26 29.67 -10.98
CA GLN A 168 13.71 29.93 -9.65
C GLN A 168 13.20 31.39 -9.43
N THR A 169 13.03 32.21 -10.46
CA THR A 169 12.69 33.63 -10.36
C THR A 169 11.36 34.02 -11.02
N ALA A 170 10.64 33.10 -11.69
CA ALA A 170 9.45 33.44 -12.46
C ALA A 170 8.09 33.21 -11.75
N VAL A 171 8.07 32.72 -10.51
CA VAL A 171 6.83 32.53 -9.72
C VAL A 171 6.52 33.77 -8.84
N LEU A 172 7.33 34.82 -8.92
CA LEU A 172 7.27 35.98 -8.01
C LEU A 172 6.56 37.22 -8.57
N THR A 173 6.02 37.21 -9.79
CA THR A 173 5.39 38.40 -10.37
C THR A 173 4.04 38.14 -11.01
N ASP A 174 3.01 37.95 -10.20
CA ASP A 174 1.65 38.36 -10.57
C ASP A 174 1.11 39.29 -9.49
N ALA A 175 1.23 40.58 -9.79
CA ALA A 175 0.71 41.69 -8.96
C ALA A 175 -0.81 41.67 -9.09
N GLY A 176 -1.49 41.02 -8.14
CA GLY A 176 -2.95 41.01 -8.07
C GLY A 176 -3.58 39.90 -7.23
N THR A 177 -2.85 38.90 -6.81
CA THR A 177 -3.43 37.78 -6.02
C THR A 177 -3.27 38.05 -4.52
N VAL A 178 -4.39 38.11 -3.85
CA VAL A 178 -4.61 38.45 -2.43
C VAL A 178 -3.59 37.80 -1.48
N VAL A 179 -2.86 38.63 -0.72
CA VAL A 179 -1.91 38.30 0.35
C VAL A 179 -2.49 37.34 1.42
N GLY A 180 -3.83 37.24 1.55
CA GLY A 180 -4.52 36.53 2.61
C GLY A 180 -4.46 35.01 2.60
N THR A 181 -4.36 34.33 1.45
CA THR A 181 -4.44 32.85 1.35
C THR A 181 -3.18 32.16 1.86
N ALA A 182 -2.02 32.79 1.78
CA ALA A 182 -0.75 32.19 2.19
C ALA A 182 -0.66 31.89 3.70
N ALA A 183 -1.42 32.62 4.52
CA ALA A 183 -1.40 32.48 5.98
C ALA A 183 -1.99 31.18 6.52
N TYR A 184 -2.76 30.45 5.70
CA TYR A 184 -3.39 29.18 6.06
C TYR A 184 -2.71 27.97 5.38
N MET A 185 -1.72 28.21 4.50
CA MET A 185 -0.98 27.13 3.83
C MET A 185 -0.18 26.33 4.85
N SER A 186 -0.15 25.01 4.69
CA SER A 186 0.73 24.17 5.46
C SER A 186 2.19 24.31 5.01
N PRO A 187 3.19 23.96 5.86
CA PRO A 187 4.59 24.00 5.47
C PRO A 187 4.90 23.15 4.24
N GLU A 188 4.27 21.99 4.11
CA GLU A 188 4.40 21.10 2.96
C GLU A 188 3.82 21.70 1.69
N GLN A 189 2.71 22.45 1.79
CA GLN A 189 2.18 23.20 0.65
C GLN A 189 3.12 24.33 0.23
N ALA A 190 3.71 25.02 1.21
CA ALA A 190 4.65 26.12 0.96
C ALA A 190 5.95 25.64 0.30
N ARG A 191 6.38 24.38 0.54
CA ARG A 191 7.54 23.75 -0.09
C ARG A 191 7.22 23.08 -1.43
N GLY A 192 5.93 22.84 -1.74
CA GLY A 192 5.54 22.03 -2.89
C GLY A 192 5.70 20.52 -2.66
N ASP A 193 5.77 20.07 -1.41
CA ASP A 193 5.86 18.67 -1.03
C ASP A 193 4.54 17.92 -1.31
N LYS A 194 4.59 16.56 -1.30
CA LYS A 194 3.36 15.75 -1.42
C LYS A 194 2.43 16.00 -0.24
N LEU A 195 1.16 16.28 -0.53
CA LEU A 195 0.14 16.62 0.46
C LEU A 195 -0.62 15.37 0.92
N ASP A 196 -0.96 15.34 2.21
CA ASP A 196 -1.88 14.37 2.81
C ASP A 196 -2.91 15.07 3.71
N ALA A 197 -3.79 14.30 4.37
CA ALA A 197 -4.84 14.79 5.25
C ALA A 197 -4.32 15.72 6.39
N ARG A 198 -3.05 15.57 6.79
CA ARG A 198 -2.41 16.39 7.84
C ARG A 198 -2.10 17.81 7.38
N SER A 199 -2.12 18.06 6.08
CA SER A 199 -2.04 19.42 5.54
C SER A 199 -3.30 20.22 5.89
N ASP A 200 -4.48 19.59 5.79
CA ASP A 200 -5.74 20.23 6.22
C ASP A 200 -5.81 20.41 7.74
N ILE A 201 -5.17 19.52 8.53
CA ILE A 201 -5.06 19.69 10.00
C ILE A 201 -4.27 20.97 10.35
N PHE A 202 -3.20 21.27 9.61
CA PHE A 202 -2.45 22.51 9.82
C PHE A 202 -3.32 23.73 9.45
N SER A 203 -3.96 23.70 8.27
CA SER A 203 -4.85 24.79 7.82
C SER A 203 -6.02 24.98 8.78
N PHE A 204 -6.61 23.89 9.29
CA PHE A 204 -7.62 23.92 10.35
C PHE A 204 -7.08 24.56 11.63
N GLY A 205 -5.87 24.21 12.05
CA GLY A 205 -5.21 24.85 13.21
C GLY A 205 -5.08 26.36 13.05
N ALA A 206 -4.77 26.84 11.83
CA ALA A 206 -4.71 28.27 11.53
C ALA A 206 -6.10 28.94 11.59
N VAL A 207 -7.14 28.26 11.10
CA VAL A 207 -8.54 28.73 11.21
C VAL A 207 -8.99 28.77 12.68
N LEU A 208 -8.72 27.72 13.46
CA LEU A 208 -9.10 27.68 14.88
C LEU A 208 -8.35 28.74 15.70
N TYR A 209 -7.06 28.96 15.40
CA TYR A 209 -6.28 30.05 16.01
C TYR A 209 -6.96 31.39 15.76
N GLU A 210 -7.34 31.70 14.51
CA GLU A 210 -8.00 32.94 14.16
C GLU A 210 -9.40 33.07 14.79
N MET A 211 -10.15 31.95 14.85
CA MET A 211 -11.45 31.93 15.54
C MET A 211 -11.34 32.35 17.01
N VAL A 212 -10.31 31.93 17.74
CA VAL A 212 -10.18 32.27 19.18
C VAL A 212 -9.45 33.55 19.46
N THR A 213 -8.58 34.04 18.56
CA THR A 213 -7.74 35.21 18.78
C THR A 213 -8.20 36.46 17.98
N GLY A 214 -8.97 36.28 16.90
CA GLY A 214 -9.28 37.28 15.91
C GLY A 214 -8.09 37.70 15.04
N ARG A 215 -6.97 36.97 15.10
CA ARG A 215 -5.73 37.26 14.36
C ARG A 215 -5.24 36.00 13.67
N ARG A 216 -4.58 36.16 12.53
CA ARG A 216 -3.92 35.06 11.83
C ARG A 216 -2.66 34.64 12.57
N PRO A 217 -2.34 33.30 12.63
CA PRO A 217 -1.14 32.81 13.32
C PRO A 217 0.16 33.24 12.61
N PHE A 218 0.11 33.43 11.29
CA PHE A 218 1.24 33.85 10.47
C PHE A 218 0.83 35.06 9.61
N ASP A 219 1.12 36.23 10.07
CA ASP A 219 0.80 37.47 9.36
C ASP A 219 2.06 38.30 9.12
N ALA A 220 2.19 38.89 7.91
CA ALA A 220 3.31 39.76 7.54
C ALA A 220 2.93 40.62 6.33
N PRO A 221 3.64 41.77 6.10
CA PRO A 221 3.35 42.67 5.00
C PRO A 221 3.48 42.07 3.60
N SER A 222 4.31 41.02 3.41
CA SER A 222 4.53 40.38 2.10
C SER A 222 4.21 38.90 2.14
N ARG A 223 3.77 38.37 1.00
CA ARG A 223 3.53 36.93 0.82
C ARG A 223 4.78 36.08 1.14
N VAL A 224 5.96 36.56 0.76
CA VAL A 224 7.24 35.85 1.00
C VAL A 224 7.53 35.75 2.48
N GLU A 225 7.30 36.81 3.23
CA GLU A 225 7.48 36.82 4.69
C GLU A 225 6.45 35.94 5.40
N VAL A 226 5.19 35.92 4.94
CA VAL A 226 4.16 35.01 5.45
C VAL A 226 4.61 33.56 5.25
N LEU A 227 5.05 33.19 4.04
CA LEU A 227 5.56 31.84 3.76
C LEU A 227 6.81 31.51 4.59
N GLY A 228 7.71 32.48 4.78
CA GLY A 228 8.87 32.35 5.66
C GLY A 228 8.48 32.03 7.11
N LYS A 229 7.44 32.69 7.64
CA LYS A 229 6.89 32.42 8.98
C LYS A 229 6.19 31.05 9.04
N VAL A 230 5.41 30.68 8.02
CA VAL A 230 4.76 29.36 7.91
C VAL A 230 5.81 28.25 7.96
N LEU A 231 6.95 28.43 7.30
CA LEU A 231 8.01 27.42 7.24
C LEU A 231 8.82 27.32 8.53
N ASN A 232 9.18 28.47 9.14
CA ASN A 232 10.26 28.53 10.11
C ASN A 232 9.91 29.09 11.50
N SER A 233 8.75 29.76 11.67
CA SER A 233 8.40 30.42 12.92
C SER A 233 7.20 29.76 13.61
N ASP A 234 7.25 29.62 14.93
CA ASP A 234 6.07 29.25 15.71
C ASP A 234 5.14 30.46 15.83
N PRO A 235 3.81 30.28 15.88
CA PRO A 235 2.87 31.36 16.10
C PRO A 235 2.94 31.87 17.55
N GLU A 236 2.48 33.13 17.78
CA GLU A 236 2.31 33.63 19.13
C GLU A 236 1.33 32.73 19.92
N ALA A 237 1.60 32.51 21.21
CA ALA A 237 0.74 31.67 22.03
C ALA A 237 -0.67 32.26 22.15
N PRO A 238 -1.76 31.52 21.84
CA PRO A 238 -3.13 32.04 21.92
C PRO A 238 -3.51 32.68 23.25
N ARG A 239 -2.97 32.22 24.38
CA ARG A 239 -3.21 32.77 25.71
C ARG A 239 -2.69 34.19 25.89
N ASN A 240 -1.74 34.64 25.10
CA ASN A 240 -1.26 36.02 25.13
C ASN A 240 -2.25 37.00 24.49
N LEU A 241 -3.15 36.49 23.63
CA LEU A 241 -4.05 37.27 22.80
C LEU A 241 -5.52 37.14 23.23
N SER A 242 -5.87 36.02 23.89
CA SER A 242 -7.24 35.71 24.29
C SER A 242 -7.29 34.83 25.54
N SER A 243 -8.43 34.82 26.24
CA SER A 243 -8.64 34.04 27.47
C SER A 243 -8.97 32.57 27.15
N VAL A 244 -8.01 31.82 26.63
CA VAL A 244 -8.13 30.37 26.35
C VAL A 244 -7.49 29.51 27.44
N SER A 245 -8.04 28.31 27.69
CA SER A 245 -7.44 27.38 28.62
C SER A 245 -6.11 26.81 28.06
N PRO A 246 -5.20 26.31 28.94
CA PRO A 246 -3.96 25.66 28.51
C PRO A 246 -4.18 24.50 27.55
N ASP A 247 -5.29 23.77 27.67
CA ASP A 247 -5.59 22.60 26.85
C ASP A 247 -6.09 23.02 25.46
N VAL A 248 -6.90 24.06 25.36
CA VAL A 248 -7.29 24.65 24.06
C VAL A 248 -6.07 25.17 23.32
N GLU A 249 -5.17 25.91 24.00
CA GLU A 249 -3.91 26.38 23.41
C GLU A 249 -3.05 25.21 22.91
N ARG A 250 -2.89 24.16 23.73
CA ARG A 250 -2.10 22.97 23.39
C ARG A 250 -2.66 22.30 22.14
N THR A 251 -3.97 22.18 22.03
CA THR A 251 -4.66 21.59 20.87
C THR A 251 -4.40 22.40 19.61
N ILE A 252 -4.54 23.73 19.66
CA ILE A 252 -4.26 24.62 18.52
C ILE A 252 -2.80 24.53 18.10
N LEU A 253 -1.86 24.65 19.05
CA LEU A 253 -0.42 24.61 18.76
C LEU A 253 0.03 23.22 18.26
N ARG A 254 -0.66 22.15 18.66
CA ARG A 254 -0.40 20.79 18.11
C ARG A 254 -0.80 20.71 16.64
N CYS A 255 -1.91 21.29 16.23
CA CYS A 255 -2.26 21.36 14.81
C CYS A 255 -1.23 22.15 13.99
N LEU A 256 -0.66 23.21 14.55
CA LEU A 256 0.28 24.12 13.90
C LEU A 256 1.76 23.68 13.95
N ARG A 257 2.04 22.44 14.38
CA ARG A 257 3.40 21.89 14.31
C ARG A 257 3.87 21.81 12.85
N LYS A 258 5.14 22.21 12.63
CA LYS A 258 5.73 22.23 11.28
C LYS A 258 5.89 20.82 10.72
N ASP A 259 6.24 19.88 11.58
CA ASP A 259 6.32 18.45 11.26
C ASP A 259 4.93 17.81 11.27
N PRO A 260 4.41 17.27 10.14
CA PRO A 260 3.12 16.59 10.06
C PRO A 260 2.99 15.41 11.04
N ALA A 261 4.10 14.70 11.36
CA ALA A 261 4.08 13.58 12.28
C ALA A 261 3.76 13.98 13.74
N ARG A 262 3.99 15.26 14.10
CA ARG A 262 3.74 15.82 15.44
C ARG A 262 2.36 16.47 15.58
N ARG A 263 1.55 16.50 14.52
CA ARG A 263 0.16 16.99 14.53
C ARG A 263 -0.79 15.90 15.02
N PHE A 264 -2.06 16.17 15.07
CA PHE A 264 -3.07 15.13 15.04
C PHE A 264 -2.90 14.31 13.76
N GLN A 265 -3.19 13.00 13.79
CA GLN A 265 -3.01 12.16 12.62
C GLN A 265 -4.30 12.05 11.80
N THR A 266 -5.46 12.22 12.43
CA THR A 266 -6.76 12.23 11.76
C THR A 266 -7.61 13.43 12.23
N MET A 267 -8.55 13.87 11.38
CA MET A 267 -9.55 14.86 11.76
C MET A 267 -10.58 14.29 12.76
N ALA A 268 -10.78 12.98 12.76
CA ALA A 268 -11.66 12.31 13.71
C ALA A 268 -11.10 12.42 15.15
N ASP A 269 -9.79 12.16 15.36
CA ASP A 269 -9.16 12.35 16.68
C ASP A 269 -9.23 13.82 17.15
N LEU A 270 -9.05 14.75 16.22
CA LEU A 270 -9.14 16.17 16.51
C LEU A 270 -10.57 16.58 16.88
N LYS A 271 -11.59 16.06 16.20
CA LYS A 271 -13.00 16.27 16.53
C LYS A 271 -13.29 15.85 17.98
N VAL A 272 -12.93 14.62 18.37
CA VAL A 272 -13.13 14.12 19.73
C VAL A 272 -12.46 15.04 20.76
N ALA A 273 -11.20 15.44 20.52
CA ALA A 273 -10.49 16.33 21.42
C ALA A 273 -11.17 17.72 21.57
N LEU A 274 -11.80 18.25 20.51
CA LEU A 274 -12.53 19.52 20.55
C LEU A 274 -13.88 19.39 21.26
N GLU A 275 -14.57 18.26 21.11
CA GLU A 275 -15.83 17.95 21.81
C GLU A 275 -15.59 17.82 23.32
N ASP A 276 -14.53 17.12 23.74
CA ASP A 276 -14.13 17.01 25.15
C ASP A 276 -13.83 18.38 25.76
N LEU A 277 -13.04 19.21 25.07
CA LEU A 277 -12.74 20.59 25.50
C LEU A 277 -13.99 21.45 25.58
N ALA A 278 -14.95 21.31 24.68
CA ALA A 278 -16.21 22.03 24.71
C ALA A 278 -17.10 21.61 25.91
N ALA A 279 -17.10 20.30 26.26
CA ALA A 279 -17.81 19.81 27.44
C ALA A 279 -17.20 20.34 28.75
N ASP A 280 -15.86 20.39 28.85
CA ASP A 280 -15.14 20.90 30.01
C ASP A 280 -15.43 22.41 30.26
N VAL A 281 -15.46 23.21 29.19
CA VAL A 281 -15.80 24.63 29.26
C VAL A 281 -17.25 24.86 29.70
N THR A 282 -18.16 23.94 29.33
CA THR A 282 -19.60 24.08 29.65
C THR A 282 -19.93 23.61 31.08
N SER A 283 -19.16 22.63 31.60
CA SER A 283 -19.38 22.04 32.95
C SER A 283 -18.88 22.87 34.11
N GLY A 284 -18.19 23.96 33.90
CA GLY A 284 -17.89 25.00 34.90
C GLY A 284 -17.11 24.51 36.12
N SER A 285 -16.29 23.50 36.01
CA SER A 285 -15.51 22.94 37.12
C SER A 285 -14.33 23.84 37.50
N GLN A 286 -14.64 24.84 38.36
CA GLN A 286 -13.61 25.51 39.15
C GLN A 286 -13.10 24.57 40.22
N VAL A 287 -11.89 24.06 40.05
CA VAL A 287 -11.18 23.36 41.12
C VAL A 287 -10.77 24.38 42.17
N GLN A 288 -11.57 24.51 43.24
CA GLN A 288 -11.17 25.22 44.46
C GLN A 288 -10.11 24.40 45.20
N PRO A 289 -9.01 25.00 45.67
CA PRO A 289 -8.06 24.27 46.47
C PRO A 289 -8.65 23.94 47.85
N ALA A 290 -8.81 22.64 48.12
CA ALA A 290 -9.25 22.14 49.42
C ALA A 290 -8.19 22.47 50.52
N ALA A 291 -8.63 23.18 51.58
CA ALA A 291 -7.83 23.45 52.75
C ALA A 291 -7.47 22.18 53.49
N VAL A 292 -6.18 21.88 53.57
CA VAL A 292 -5.63 20.74 54.32
C VAL A 292 -5.59 21.07 55.79
N ARG A 293 -6.46 20.41 56.59
CA ARG A 293 -6.32 20.34 58.06
C ARG A 293 -5.21 19.36 58.39
N GLY A 294 -4.29 19.86 59.23
CA GLY A 294 -3.07 19.17 59.63
C GLY A 294 -3.24 17.79 60.25
N ARG A 295 -2.40 16.89 59.85
CA ARG A 295 -2.16 15.62 60.53
C ARG A 295 -0.69 15.19 60.38
N SER A 296 -0.06 15.05 61.54
CA SER A 296 1.10 14.21 61.89
C SER A 296 2.39 14.29 61.07
N ARG A 297 3.44 14.79 61.72
CA ARG A 297 4.83 14.87 61.29
C ARG A 297 5.45 13.56 60.77
N TRP A 298 4.82 12.43 61.01
CA TRP A 298 5.32 11.10 60.58
C TRP A 298 5.04 10.79 59.14
N MET A 299 3.92 11.29 58.63
CA MET A 299 3.60 11.15 57.19
C MET A 299 4.49 12.01 56.26
N TRP A 300 5.03 13.13 56.80
CA TRP A 300 5.95 13.95 56.01
C TRP A 300 7.32 13.31 55.77
N ALA A 301 7.78 12.43 56.64
CA ALA A 301 9.02 11.70 56.42
C ALA A 301 8.89 10.62 55.35
N VAL A 302 7.72 9.94 55.27
CA VAL A 302 7.45 8.93 54.26
C VAL A 302 7.16 9.58 52.89
N THR A 303 6.43 10.72 52.86
CA THR A 303 6.19 11.45 51.61
C THR A 303 7.46 12.11 51.10
N ALA A 304 8.34 12.64 51.94
CA ALA A 304 9.62 13.21 51.54
C ALA A 304 10.56 12.13 50.96
N SER A 305 10.57 10.91 51.53
CA SER A 305 11.33 9.79 50.96
C SER A 305 10.78 9.30 49.62
N LEU A 306 9.44 9.24 49.46
CA LEU A 306 8.79 8.91 48.18
C LEU A 306 8.99 10.01 47.12
N VAL A 307 8.95 11.27 47.51
CA VAL A 307 9.23 12.40 46.63
C VAL A 307 10.70 12.45 46.22
N LEU A 308 11.63 12.15 47.11
CA LEU A 308 13.05 12.02 46.78
C LEU A 308 13.33 10.81 45.90
N ALA A 309 12.67 9.67 46.12
CA ALA A 309 12.72 8.51 45.22
C ALA A 309 12.10 8.81 43.85
N LEU A 310 11.00 9.55 43.81
CA LEU A 310 10.37 9.99 42.58
C LEU A 310 11.23 10.99 41.80
N ILE A 311 11.84 11.94 42.51
CA ILE A 311 12.77 12.93 41.92
C ILE A 311 14.04 12.22 41.44
N ALA A 312 14.57 11.24 42.19
CA ALA A 312 15.68 10.42 41.74
C ALA A 312 15.32 9.55 40.53
N PHE A 313 14.10 9.00 40.49
CA PHE A 313 13.58 8.22 39.38
C PHE A 313 13.29 9.11 38.13
N VAL A 314 12.68 10.28 38.32
CA VAL A 314 12.47 11.27 37.26
C VAL A 314 13.83 11.83 36.80
N GLY A 315 14.75 12.13 37.72
CA GLY A 315 16.10 12.56 37.37
C GLY A 315 16.86 11.48 36.60
N TRP A 316 16.69 10.21 36.96
CA TRP A 316 17.29 9.08 36.23
C TRP A 316 16.65 8.87 34.87
N GLN A 317 15.31 9.07 34.75
CA GLN A 317 14.64 9.05 33.45
C GLN A 317 15.00 10.25 32.55
N THR A 318 15.17 11.44 33.13
CA THR A 318 15.57 12.65 32.37
C THR A 318 17.06 12.67 32.05
N TRP A 319 17.89 11.95 32.82
CA TRP A 319 19.33 11.81 32.59
C TRP A 319 19.71 10.58 31.74
N ARG A 320 18.75 9.75 31.37
CA ARG A 320 19.02 8.86 30.25
C ARG A 320 19.28 9.75 29.05
N PRO A 321 20.44 9.67 28.40
CA PRO A 321 20.66 10.37 27.17
C PRO A 321 19.63 9.84 26.20
N GLN A 322 18.52 10.57 26.01
CA GLN A 322 17.73 10.45 24.80
C GLN A 322 18.70 10.81 23.70
N GLY A 323 19.18 9.80 23.01
CA GLY A 323 19.99 10.02 21.83
C GLY A 323 19.23 11.01 20.95
N SER A 324 19.76 12.22 20.83
CA SER A 324 19.34 13.22 19.86
C SER A 324 19.73 12.72 18.47
N GLY A 325 19.20 11.55 18.09
CA GLY A 325 19.30 11.04 16.74
C GLY A 325 18.45 11.91 15.85
N THR A 326 19.05 12.53 14.86
CA THR A 326 18.35 13.00 13.66
C THR A 326 17.35 11.93 13.24
N PRO A 327 16.09 12.27 12.94
CA PRO A 327 15.10 11.27 12.51
C PRO A 327 15.66 10.53 11.30
N LEU A 328 15.72 9.20 11.38
CA LEU A 328 16.17 8.33 10.28
C LEU A 328 15.36 8.66 9.02
N ARG A 329 16.08 8.94 7.95
CA ARG A 329 15.47 9.28 6.65
C ARG A 329 16.01 8.34 5.58
N ALA A 330 15.09 7.68 4.87
CA ALA A 330 15.43 6.93 3.68
C ALA A 330 15.60 7.88 2.48
N VAL A 331 16.72 7.77 1.78
CA VAL A 331 16.99 8.51 0.55
C VAL A 331 17.15 7.53 -0.62
N PRO A 332 16.66 7.86 -1.83
CA PRO A 332 16.92 7.04 -3.00
C PRO A 332 18.42 6.97 -3.30
N MET A 333 18.94 5.76 -3.43
CA MET A 333 20.29 5.50 -3.90
C MET A 333 20.32 5.33 -5.42
N THR A 334 19.27 4.72 -5.98
CA THR A 334 19.08 4.53 -7.42
C THR A 334 17.79 5.15 -7.90
N SER A 335 17.73 5.54 -9.17
CA SER A 335 16.55 5.94 -9.94
C SER A 335 16.70 5.36 -11.34
N LEU A 336 16.85 4.04 -11.43
CA LEU A 336 17.18 3.33 -12.66
C LEU A 336 15.89 2.79 -13.31
N PRO A 337 15.76 2.85 -14.64
CA PRO A 337 14.66 2.18 -15.32
C PRO A 337 14.78 0.66 -15.16
N GLY A 338 13.65 -0.02 -15.02
CA GLY A 338 13.63 -1.47 -14.84
C GLY A 338 13.69 -1.90 -13.36
N VAL A 339 14.14 -3.14 -13.12
CA VAL A 339 14.05 -3.79 -11.82
C VAL A 339 15.40 -3.89 -11.15
N THR A 340 15.59 -3.23 -10.00
CA THR A 340 16.73 -3.41 -9.10
C THR A 340 16.35 -4.27 -7.91
N ARG A 341 17.24 -5.21 -7.50
CA ARG A 341 16.97 -6.15 -6.39
C ARG A 341 18.21 -6.48 -5.59
N SER A 342 17.99 -7.06 -4.39
CA SER A 342 18.98 -7.75 -3.56
C SER A 342 20.24 -6.92 -3.30
N PRO A 343 20.15 -5.76 -2.64
CA PRO A 343 21.34 -4.97 -2.31
C PRO A 343 22.27 -5.71 -1.34
N SER A 344 23.58 -5.46 -1.46
CA SER A 344 24.61 -5.96 -0.55
C SER A 344 25.72 -4.95 -0.36
N PHE A 345 26.03 -4.57 0.85
CA PHE A 345 27.13 -3.64 1.15
C PHE A 345 28.51 -4.29 1.00
N SER A 346 29.49 -3.50 0.52
CA SER A 346 30.91 -3.81 0.73
C SER A 346 31.23 -3.79 2.23
N PRO A 347 32.29 -4.50 2.68
CA PRO A 347 32.66 -4.54 4.11
C PRO A 347 32.97 -3.16 4.70
N ASP A 348 33.44 -2.21 3.88
CA ASP A 348 33.72 -0.82 4.26
C ASP A 348 32.46 0.07 4.20
N ALA A 349 31.31 -0.48 3.81
CA ALA A 349 30.03 0.20 3.66
C ALA A 349 30.04 1.41 2.69
N ASN A 350 31.00 1.48 1.77
CA ASN A 350 31.12 2.58 0.77
C ASN A 350 30.52 2.23 -0.59
N GLN A 351 30.29 0.94 -0.85
CA GLN A 351 29.73 0.46 -2.11
C GLN A 351 28.56 -0.48 -1.84
N VAL A 352 27.65 -0.57 -2.83
CA VAL A 352 26.53 -1.51 -2.83
C VAL A 352 26.54 -2.31 -4.12
N ALA A 353 26.55 -3.65 -4.00
CA ALA A 353 26.29 -4.55 -5.10
C ALA A 353 24.78 -4.80 -5.18
N PHE A 354 24.23 -4.92 -6.36
CA PHE A 354 22.82 -5.21 -6.60
C PHE A 354 22.60 -5.86 -7.96
N SER A 355 21.49 -6.55 -8.15
CA SER A 355 21.09 -7.03 -9.48
C SER A 355 20.18 -6.00 -10.15
N TRP A 356 20.35 -5.79 -11.45
CA TRP A 356 19.58 -4.85 -12.26
C TRP A 356 19.35 -5.39 -13.68
N THR A 357 18.11 -5.22 -14.19
CA THR A 357 17.72 -5.64 -15.54
C THR A 357 18.34 -4.79 -16.66
N GLY A 358 19.11 -3.77 -16.29
CA GLY A 358 19.70 -2.85 -17.27
C GLY A 358 18.65 -1.98 -17.98
N PRO A 359 19.10 -1.00 -18.78
CA PRO A 359 18.19 -0.07 -19.48
C PRO A 359 17.33 -0.76 -20.57
N ALA A 360 17.76 -1.91 -21.08
CA ALA A 360 17.03 -2.68 -22.08
C ALA A 360 15.98 -3.63 -21.47
N GLY A 361 16.01 -3.88 -20.15
CA GLY A 361 15.08 -4.74 -19.45
C GLY A 361 15.08 -6.22 -19.86
N ASN A 362 16.16 -6.70 -20.49
CA ASN A 362 16.19 -7.99 -21.15
C ASN A 362 16.84 -9.14 -20.34
N ASN A 363 17.75 -8.84 -19.42
CA ASN A 363 18.27 -9.81 -18.45
C ASN A 363 18.76 -9.09 -17.18
N GLN A 364 18.93 -9.84 -16.09
CA GLN A 364 19.51 -9.32 -14.85
C GLN A 364 21.01 -9.59 -14.81
N ASP A 365 21.78 -8.53 -14.44
CA ASP A 365 23.22 -8.63 -14.20
C ASP A 365 23.57 -8.03 -12.84
N ILE A 366 24.76 -8.34 -12.35
CA ILE A 366 25.31 -7.80 -11.11
C ILE A 366 26.03 -6.48 -11.41
N TYR A 367 25.64 -5.45 -10.66
CA TYR A 367 26.23 -4.12 -10.69
C TYR A 367 26.78 -3.72 -9.33
N VAL A 368 27.78 -2.85 -9.32
CA VAL A 368 28.30 -2.18 -8.12
C VAL A 368 28.21 -0.69 -8.31
N GLN A 369 27.75 0.02 -7.30
CA GLN A 369 27.70 1.48 -7.26
C GLN A 369 28.33 1.98 -5.96
N GLN A 370 29.18 3.02 -6.08
CA GLN A 370 29.69 3.72 -4.92
C GLN A 370 28.60 4.64 -4.35
N ILE A 371 28.44 4.65 -3.04
CA ILE A 371 27.48 5.51 -2.36
C ILE A 371 27.83 6.97 -2.59
N GLY A 372 26.80 7.77 -2.91
CA GLY A 372 26.97 9.18 -3.28
C GLY A 372 27.31 9.44 -4.75
N THR A 373 27.42 8.40 -5.59
CA THR A 373 27.63 8.54 -7.03
C THR A 373 26.42 8.00 -7.81
N THR A 374 26.32 8.37 -9.09
CA THR A 374 25.27 7.86 -9.99
C THR A 374 25.80 6.87 -11.03
N THR A 375 27.09 6.54 -10.99
CA THR A 375 27.73 5.64 -11.94
C THR A 375 27.70 4.22 -11.42
N GLN A 376 27.22 3.27 -12.24
CA GLN A 376 27.18 1.85 -11.96
C GLN A 376 28.27 1.12 -12.74
N LEU A 377 29.00 0.25 -12.09
CA LEU A 377 29.94 -0.69 -12.70
C LEU A 377 29.23 -2.03 -12.91
N ARG A 378 29.04 -2.46 -14.15
CA ARG A 378 28.52 -3.79 -14.49
C ARG A 378 29.61 -4.82 -14.31
N LEU A 379 29.39 -5.84 -13.48
CA LEU A 379 30.36 -6.90 -13.21
C LEU A 379 30.13 -8.16 -14.06
N THR A 380 28.88 -8.47 -14.40
CA THR A 380 28.54 -9.67 -15.18
C THR A 380 27.84 -9.30 -16.49
N THR A 381 27.97 -10.14 -17.52
CA THR A 381 27.47 -9.88 -18.87
C THR A 381 26.93 -11.13 -19.57
N ASP A 382 26.69 -12.20 -18.83
CA ASP A 382 26.16 -13.45 -19.38
C ASP A 382 24.69 -13.26 -19.82
N PRO A 383 24.21 -13.90 -20.89
CA PRO A 383 22.80 -13.85 -21.29
C PRO A 383 21.82 -14.44 -20.26
N ALA A 384 22.28 -15.31 -19.38
CA ALA A 384 21.48 -15.83 -18.27
C ALA A 384 21.31 -14.77 -17.17
N ASN A 385 20.25 -14.85 -16.38
CA ASN A 385 20.05 -13.92 -15.28
C ASN A 385 21.05 -14.16 -14.15
N ASP A 386 21.69 -13.09 -13.68
CA ASP A 386 22.54 -13.06 -12.51
C ASP A 386 21.81 -12.31 -11.38
N TYR A 387 21.64 -12.95 -10.21
CA TYR A 387 20.83 -12.39 -9.14
C TYR A 387 21.37 -12.75 -7.74
N SER A 388 20.76 -12.15 -6.71
CA SER A 388 21.12 -12.33 -5.29
C SER A 388 22.60 -12.09 -4.97
N PRO A 389 23.24 -10.98 -5.42
CA PRO A 389 24.62 -10.71 -5.07
C PRO A 389 24.80 -10.56 -3.58
N LEU A 390 25.88 -11.11 -3.04
CA LEU A 390 26.25 -10.97 -1.64
C LEU A 390 27.77 -10.79 -1.50
N TRP A 391 28.17 -9.68 -0.96
CA TRP A 391 29.58 -9.34 -0.75
C TRP A 391 30.18 -10.16 0.39
N SER A 392 31.39 -10.71 0.19
CA SER A 392 32.07 -11.47 1.25
C SER A 392 32.55 -10.54 2.37
N PRO A 393 32.56 -11.00 3.62
CA PRO A 393 33.05 -10.20 4.75
C PRO A 393 34.51 -9.70 4.61
N ASP A 394 35.36 -10.45 3.89
CA ASP A 394 36.75 -10.06 3.61
C ASP A 394 36.92 -9.12 2.38
N GLY A 395 35.83 -8.85 1.69
CA GLY A 395 35.80 -7.93 0.53
C GLY A 395 36.38 -8.48 -0.77
N ARG A 396 36.83 -9.75 -0.80
CA ARG A 396 37.49 -10.30 -1.99
C ARG A 396 36.53 -10.78 -3.06
N TRP A 397 35.31 -11.14 -2.69
CA TRP A 397 34.36 -11.76 -3.60
C TRP A 397 32.94 -11.18 -3.45
N ILE A 398 32.20 -11.19 -4.55
CA ILE A 398 30.76 -11.09 -4.56
C ILE A 398 30.23 -12.46 -5.03
N ALA A 399 29.52 -13.17 -4.14
CA ALA A 399 28.80 -14.37 -4.50
C ALA A 399 27.50 -14.01 -5.17
N PHE A 400 27.08 -14.74 -6.18
CA PHE A 400 25.81 -14.52 -6.88
C PHE A 400 25.29 -15.84 -7.46
N LEU A 401 24.03 -15.84 -7.86
CA LEU A 401 23.40 -16.98 -8.53
C LEU A 401 23.17 -16.65 -10.00
N ARG A 402 23.43 -17.62 -10.88
CA ARG A 402 23.17 -17.56 -12.31
C ARG A 402 22.18 -18.62 -12.71
N GLY A 403 21.11 -18.28 -13.40
CA GLY A 403 20.10 -19.22 -13.87
C GLY A 403 18.73 -18.58 -14.09
N GLU A 404 17.70 -19.41 -14.08
CA GLU A 404 16.33 -18.95 -14.19
C GLU A 404 15.85 -18.33 -12.87
N LEU A 405 15.08 -17.25 -12.97
CA LEU A 405 14.58 -16.54 -11.78
C LEU A 405 13.54 -17.33 -10.97
N ASP A 406 12.99 -18.39 -11.55
CA ASP A 406 12.12 -19.36 -10.88
C ASP A 406 12.88 -20.32 -9.96
N GLY A 407 14.22 -20.32 -10.05
CA GLY A 407 15.12 -20.98 -9.12
C GLY A 407 15.26 -22.49 -9.26
N GLN A 408 14.68 -23.14 -10.27
CA GLN A 408 14.75 -24.61 -10.40
C GLN A 408 16.16 -25.15 -10.67
N GLN A 409 16.99 -24.36 -11.34
CA GLN A 409 18.39 -24.68 -11.55
C GLN A 409 19.22 -23.41 -11.56
N SER A 410 20.22 -23.34 -10.70
CA SER A 410 21.10 -22.18 -10.60
C SER A 410 22.53 -22.57 -10.30
N GLU A 411 23.47 -21.79 -10.81
CA GLU A 411 24.88 -21.89 -10.49
C GLU A 411 25.26 -20.89 -9.41
N LEU A 412 25.85 -21.33 -8.31
CA LEU A 412 26.51 -20.46 -7.36
C LEU A 412 27.86 -20.05 -7.91
N ARG A 413 28.07 -18.76 -8.10
CA ARG A 413 29.29 -18.19 -8.72
C ARG A 413 29.89 -17.10 -7.84
N LEU A 414 31.14 -16.81 -8.07
CA LEU A 414 31.92 -15.77 -7.39
C LEU A 414 32.53 -14.85 -8.45
N VAL A 415 32.50 -13.54 -8.19
CA VAL A 415 33.18 -12.53 -9.03
C VAL A 415 33.95 -11.57 -8.14
N PRO A 416 35.16 -11.11 -8.52
CA PRO A 416 35.86 -10.02 -7.82
C PRO A 416 35.09 -8.72 -7.95
N PRO A 417 35.11 -7.82 -6.91
CA PRO A 417 34.26 -6.61 -6.90
C PRO A 417 34.63 -5.52 -7.91
N LEU A 418 35.81 -5.55 -8.50
CA LEU A 418 36.22 -4.55 -9.49
C LEU A 418 36.25 -5.12 -10.92
N THR A 419 37.10 -6.07 -11.19
CA THR A 419 37.19 -6.78 -12.49
C THR A 419 37.95 -8.07 -12.27
N GLY A 420 37.59 -9.14 -13.00
CA GLY A 420 38.28 -10.42 -12.92
C GLY A 420 37.42 -11.56 -13.42
N PRO A 421 38.00 -12.77 -13.59
CA PRO A 421 37.25 -13.91 -14.05
C PRO A 421 36.26 -14.40 -13.00
N GLU A 422 35.08 -14.75 -13.46
CA GLU A 422 34.09 -15.41 -12.64
C GLU A 422 34.55 -16.85 -12.32
N ARG A 423 34.18 -17.33 -11.13
CA ARG A 423 34.43 -18.71 -10.69
C ARG A 423 33.11 -19.37 -10.34
N LYS A 424 32.76 -20.46 -11.04
CA LYS A 424 31.67 -21.34 -10.63
C LYS A 424 32.09 -22.14 -9.39
N LEU A 425 31.24 -22.19 -8.38
CA LEU A 425 31.49 -22.95 -7.16
C LEU A 425 30.75 -24.30 -7.18
N ILE A 426 29.43 -24.28 -7.34
CA ILE A 426 28.57 -25.49 -7.44
C ILE A 426 27.30 -25.18 -8.24
N ASP A 427 26.61 -26.26 -8.65
CA ASP A 427 25.21 -26.22 -9.08
C ASP A 427 24.30 -26.44 -7.88
N ILE A 428 23.17 -25.71 -7.83
CA ILE A 428 22.11 -25.86 -6.84
C ILE A 428 20.77 -26.08 -7.54
N HIS A 429 19.89 -26.85 -6.91
CA HIS A 429 18.58 -27.23 -7.46
C HIS A 429 17.51 -27.05 -6.39
N PRO A 430 17.24 -25.82 -5.95
CA PRO A 430 16.15 -25.60 -5.01
C PRO A 430 14.81 -25.97 -5.67
N SER A 431 13.89 -26.50 -4.89
CA SER A 431 12.57 -26.93 -5.38
C SER A 431 11.64 -25.78 -5.78
N GLY A 432 12.15 -24.58 -5.68
CA GLY A 432 11.68 -23.31 -6.23
C GLY A 432 10.24 -22.92 -5.95
N PHE A 433 10.00 -22.03 -4.98
CA PHE A 433 8.75 -21.29 -4.87
C PHE A 433 9.01 -19.78 -4.76
N LEU A 434 8.58 -19.04 -5.78
CA LEU A 434 8.15 -17.62 -5.73
C LEU A 434 9.17 -16.52 -5.36
N ARG A 435 10.42 -16.83 -4.96
CA ARG A 435 11.37 -15.78 -4.55
C ARG A 435 12.80 -16.15 -4.95
N PRO A 436 13.62 -15.16 -5.32
CA PRO A 436 15.04 -15.40 -5.55
C PRO A 436 15.66 -16.07 -4.31
N VAL A 437 16.40 -17.14 -4.50
CA VAL A 437 17.20 -17.80 -3.46
C VAL A 437 18.16 -16.78 -2.86
N THR A 438 18.23 -16.69 -1.54
CA THR A 438 19.18 -15.84 -0.83
C THR A 438 20.36 -16.64 -0.30
N LEU A 439 21.47 -15.95 -0.10
CA LEU A 439 22.74 -16.49 0.36
C LEU A 439 23.12 -15.90 1.71
N ALA A 440 23.95 -16.61 2.49
CA ALA A 440 24.65 -16.06 3.63
C ALA A 440 26.12 -16.47 3.65
N TRP A 441 27.03 -15.51 3.85
CA TRP A 441 28.43 -15.79 4.10
C TRP A 441 28.65 -16.24 5.55
N CYS A 442 29.57 -17.17 5.72
CA CYS A 442 30.17 -17.39 7.05
C CYS A 442 30.98 -16.16 7.43
N PRO A 443 31.01 -15.74 8.71
CA PRO A 443 31.68 -14.49 9.12
C PRO A 443 33.18 -14.45 8.81
N ASP A 444 33.84 -15.61 8.72
CA ASP A 444 35.25 -15.77 8.35
C ASP A 444 35.51 -15.87 6.85
N SER A 445 34.47 -15.71 6.01
CA SER A 445 34.53 -15.86 4.57
C SER A 445 34.95 -17.26 4.06
N SER A 446 34.99 -18.29 4.90
CA SER A 446 35.41 -19.65 4.53
C SER A 446 34.31 -20.47 3.85
N CYS A 447 33.03 -20.08 4.02
CA CYS A 447 31.90 -20.82 3.49
C CYS A 447 30.70 -19.92 3.18
N LEU A 448 29.76 -20.51 2.41
CA LEU A 448 28.44 -19.93 2.13
C LEU A 448 27.35 -20.87 2.65
N ILE A 449 26.24 -20.31 3.14
CA ILE A 449 25.00 -21.05 3.34
C ILE A 449 24.08 -20.78 2.17
N VAL A 450 23.56 -21.86 1.59
CA VAL A 450 22.66 -21.82 0.42
C VAL A 450 21.45 -22.69 0.66
N THR A 451 20.35 -22.35 0.03
CA THR A 451 19.17 -23.21 -0.08
C THR A 451 19.35 -24.19 -1.23
N ASP A 452 19.16 -25.46 -0.98
CA ASP A 452 19.22 -26.51 -2.02
C ASP A 452 18.29 -27.66 -1.66
N SER A 453 17.89 -28.48 -2.64
CA SER A 453 17.04 -29.64 -2.41
C SER A 453 17.82 -30.80 -1.80
N LEU A 454 17.19 -31.55 -0.91
CA LEU A 454 17.72 -32.82 -0.36
C LEU A 454 17.63 -33.99 -1.37
N GLY A 455 16.87 -33.81 -2.44
CA GLY A 455 16.67 -34.84 -3.49
C GLY A 455 15.41 -34.57 -4.29
N GLU A 456 15.17 -35.34 -5.37
CA GLU A 456 13.95 -35.21 -6.19
C GLU A 456 12.68 -35.24 -5.31
N LYS A 457 11.83 -34.25 -5.45
CA LYS A 457 10.55 -34.11 -4.72
C LYS A 457 10.69 -34.01 -3.18
N GLN A 458 11.87 -33.68 -2.68
CA GLN A 458 12.07 -33.38 -1.27
C GLN A 458 12.08 -31.86 -1.05
N PRO A 459 11.64 -31.39 0.12
CA PRO A 459 11.70 -29.97 0.46
C PRO A 459 13.14 -29.47 0.53
N ASP A 460 13.31 -28.17 0.32
CA ASP A 460 14.62 -27.53 0.43
C ASP A 460 15.13 -27.50 1.85
N ALA A 461 16.44 -27.56 1.98
CA ALA A 461 17.17 -27.41 3.23
C ALA A 461 18.32 -26.42 3.06
N LEU A 462 18.89 -26.00 4.16
CA LEU A 462 20.09 -25.16 4.15
C LEU A 462 21.34 -26.03 4.15
N PHE A 463 22.26 -25.68 3.25
CA PHE A 463 23.56 -26.35 3.12
C PHE A 463 24.70 -25.38 3.35
N VAL A 464 25.74 -25.85 3.99
CA VAL A 464 27.04 -25.17 4.07
C VAL A 464 27.89 -25.60 2.90
N VAL A 465 28.40 -24.66 2.11
CA VAL A 465 29.28 -24.87 0.96
C VAL A 465 30.65 -24.31 1.28
N ALA A 466 31.68 -25.14 1.31
CA ALA A 466 33.04 -24.71 1.54
C ALA A 466 33.59 -23.95 0.33
N LEU A 467 34.24 -22.79 0.56
CA LEU A 467 34.69 -21.93 -0.51
C LEU A 467 35.86 -22.50 -1.31
N ASP A 468 36.74 -23.25 -0.66
CA ASP A 468 37.97 -23.84 -1.25
C ASP A 468 37.67 -25.04 -2.14
N SER A 469 36.77 -25.93 -1.70
CA SER A 469 36.52 -27.22 -2.30
C SER A 469 35.17 -27.34 -3.03
N GLY A 470 34.24 -26.43 -2.77
CA GLY A 470 32.86 -26.55 -3.25
C GLY A 470 32.07 -27.69 -2.57
N GLN A 471 32.67 -28.37 -1.60
CA GLN A 471 31.97 -29.44 -0.88
C GLN A 471 30.77 -28.89 -0.12
N ARG A 472 29.60 -29.52 -0.29
CA ARG A 472 28.38 -29.17 0.42
C ARG A 472 28.03 -30.18 1.50
N ARG A 473 27.51 -29.72 2.62
CA ARG A 473 26.94 -30.54 3.68
C ARG A 473 25.65 -29.92 4.22
N PRO A 474 24.64 -30.74 4.58
CA PRO A 474 23.40 -30.20 5.10
C PRO A 474 23.63 -29.55 6.46
N LEU A 475 23.00 -28.39 6.68
CA LEU A 475 22.97 -27.65 7.94
C LEU A 475 21.64 -27.87 8.67
N THR A 476 20.53 -27.87 7.91
CA THR A 476 19.21 -28.24 8.41
C THR A 476 18.77 -29.55 7.80
N ARG A 477 17.86 -30.26 8.47
CA ARG A 477 17.39 -31.59 7.99
C ARG A 477 16.14 -31.49 7.10
N GLY A 478 15.73 -30.27 6.77
CA GLY A 478 14.41 -30.04 6.19
C GLY A 478 13.29 -30.39 7.18
N SER A 479 12.15 -29.85 6.93
CA SER A 479 10.89 -30.24 7.57
C SER A 479 9.98 -30.82 6.48
N GLN A 480 8.70 -30.95 6.74
CA GLN A 480 7.71 -31.24 5.70
C GLN A 480 7.70 -30.15 4.60
N PHE A 481 8.25 -28.96 4.91
CA PHE A 481 8.32 -27.79 4.04
C PHE A 481 9.74 -27.24 3.98
N SER A 482 10.01 -26.32 3.06
CA SER A 482 11.33 -25.78 2.74
C SER A 482 11.90 -24.84 3.80
N ASP A 483 13.23 -24.90 3.99
CA ASP A 483 14.03 -23.93 4.72
C ASP A 483 14.78 -23.02 3.74
N ASN A 484 14.63 -21.71 3.89
CA ASN A 484 15.23 -20.71 2.99
C ASN A 484 15.57 -19.39 3.73
N ASP A 485 16.06 -18.38 3.00
CA ASP A 485 16.45 -17.06 3.52
C ASP A 485 17.43 -17.09 4.71
N PRO A 486 18.60 -17.75 4.61
CA PRO A 486 19.55 -17.82 5.71
C PRO A 486 20.22 -16.47 6.02
N ALA A 487 20.50 -16.22 7.30
CA ALA A 487 21.34 -15.12 7.78
C ALA A 487 22.10 -15.54 9.03
N ILE A 488 23.44 -15.51 8.98
CA ILE A 488 24.31 -15.80 10.13
C ILE A 488 24.54 -14.50 10.93
N SER A 489 24.51 -14.61 12.26
CA SER A 489 24.87 -13.48 13.13
C SER A 489 26.35 -13.08 12.94
N PRO A 490 26.70 -11.79 13.07
CA PRO A 490 28.08 -11.32 12.96
C PRO A 490 29.07 -12.04 13.90
N ASP A 491 28.61 -12.48 15.08
CA ASP A 491 29.42 -13.26 16.04
C ASP A 491 29.50 -14.76 15.71
N GLY A 492 28.82 -15.21 14.64
CA GLY A 492 28.84 -16.59 14.17
C GLY A 492 28.08 -17.61 15.00
N LYS A 493 27.36 -17.18 16.06
CA LYS A 493 26.70 -18.10 16.99
C LYS A 493 25.28 -18.48 16.64
N TRP A 494 24.65 -17.70 15.77
CA TRP A 494 23.24 -17.88 15.45
C TRP A 494 23.00 -17.86 13.95
N LEU A 495 22.04 -18.68 13.50
CA LEU A 495 21.45 -18.63 12.19
C LEU A 495 19.97 -18.28 12.34
N VAL A 496 19.53 -17.25 11.66
CA VAL A 496 18.12 -17.00 11.40
C VAL A 496 17.79 -17.42 9.99
N PHE A 497 16.69 -18.09 9.80
CA PHE A 497 16.23 -18.53 8.49
C PHE A 497 14.71 -18.60 8.46
N ARG A 498 14.15 -18.53 7.27
CA ARG A 498 12.72 -18.75 7.06
C ARG A 498 12.44 -20.23 6.91
N ARG A 499 11.50 -20.75 7.68
CA ARG A 499 10.92 -22.10 7.51
C ARG A 499 9.50 -21.97 7.03
N GLU A 500 9.18 -22.59 5.93
CA GLU A 500 7.80 -22.75 5.49
C GLU A 500 7.09 -23.75 6.40
N VAL A 501 5.84 -23.48 6.72
CA VAL A 501 4.99 -24.34 7.56
C VAL A 501 3.75 -24.81 6.79
N ALA A 502 3.44 -24.11 5.68
CA ALA A 502 2.42 -24.45 4.70
C ALA A 502 2.75 -23.71 3.38
N PRO A 503 2.16 -24.08 2.25
CA PRO A 503 2.27 -23.30 1.02
C PRO A 503 1.86 -21.84 1.27
N PHE A 504 2.74 -20.91 0.89
CA PHE A 504 2.59 -19.44 1.12
C PHE A 504 2.59 -19.01 2.59
N ALA A 505 2.95 -19.87 3.54
CA ALA A 505 3.06 -19.55 4.95
C ALA A 505 4.45 -19.90 5.49
N GLY A 506 5.08 -18.97 6.20
CA GLY A 506 6.42 -19.19 6.75
C GLY A 506 6.73 -18.21 7.88
N GLN A 507 7.63 -18.64 8.74
CA GLN A 507 8.08 -17.91 9.92
C GLN A 507 9.60 -17.91 10.00
N LEU A 508 10.18 -16.92 10.65
CA LEU A 508 11.60 -16.94 10.98
C LEU A 508 11.87 -17.86 12.15
N ASN A 509 12.94 -18.66 12.00
CA ASN A 509 13.41 -19.58 13.00
C ASN A 509 14.85 -19.25 13.37
N LEU A 510 15.20 -19.44 14.63
CA LEU A 510 16.53 -19.23 15.18
C LEU A 510 17.17 -20.58 15.52
N LEU A 511 18.37 -20.80 15.03
CA LEU A 511 19.18 -21.99 15.27
C LEU A 511 20.53 -21.59 15.85
N ALA A 512 20.93 -22.21 16.95
CA ALA A 512 22.26 -22.04 17.50
C ALA A 512 23.31 -22.76 16.62
N LEU A 513 24.45 -22.13 16.44
CA LEU A 513 25.57 -22.67 15.67
C LEU A 513 26.75 -23.03 16.61
N GLY A 514 27.31 -24.18 16.40
CA GLY A 514 28.58 -24.64 16.99
C GLY A 514 29.78 -24.33 16.09
N SER A 515 30.99 -24.77 16.54
CA SER A 515 32.21 -24.60 15.76
C SER A 515 32.09 -25.19 14.34
N GLY A 516 32.67 -24.49 13.35
CA GLY A 516 32.61 -24.91 11.93
C GLY A 516 31.21 -24.82 11.34
N VAL A 517 30.36 -23.95 11.84
CA VAL A 517 28.98 -23.71 11.33
C VAL A 517 28.14 -24.98 11.36
N THR A 518 28.12 -25.69 12.47
CA THR A 518 27.30 -26.89 12.68
C THR A 518 26.06 -26.54 13.52
N ALA A 519 24.93 -27.19 13.22
CA ALA A 519 23.71 -27.00 14.01
C ALA A 519 23.90 -27.48 15.45
N SER A 520 23.52 -26.68 16.42
CA SER A 520 23.56 -26.95 17.86
C SER A 520 22.16 -26.85 18.45
N GLY A 521 21.44 -27.96 18.49
CA GLY A 521 20.05 -28.04 18.95
C GLY A 521 19.04 -27.94 17.80
N GLU A 522 17.77 -27.78 18.18
CA GLU A 522 16.66 -27.66 17.24
C GLU A 522 16.30 -26.18 16.97
N PRO A 523 15.90 -25.85 15.74
CA PRO A 523 15.44 -24.49 15.44
C PRO A 523 14.17 -24.14 16.22
N ARG A 524 14.12 -22.91 16.75
CA ARG A 524 12.93 -22.36 17.42
C ARG A 524 12.31 -21.21 16.61
N PRO A 525 10.97 -21.13 16.51
CA PRO A 525 10.31 -20.01 15.85
C PRO A 525 10.53 -18.71 16.66
N ILE A 526 10.71 -17.58 15.94
CA ILE A 526 10.90 -16.25 16.54
C ILE A 526 9.92 -15.21 15.99
N THR A 527 9.15 -15.54 14.95
CA THR A 527 8.07 -14.69 14.46
C THR A 527 6.76 -15.48 14.36
N PRO A 528 5.61 -14.81 14.50
CA PRO A 528 4.33 -15.42 14.18
C PRO A 528 4.25 -15.81 12.70
N VAL A 529 3.51 -16.86 12.39
CA VAL A 529 3.33 -17.37 11.01
C VAL A 529 2.56 -16.38 10.15
N ASP A 530 1.55 -15.71 10.72
CA ASP A 530 0.70 -14.71 10.05
C ASP A 530 1.43 -13.43 9.66
N LEU A 531 2.62 -13.20 10.22
CA LEU A 531 3.47 -12.09 9.82
C LEU A 531 4.09 -12.31 8.43
N TYR A 532 4.25 -13.56 8.01
CA TYR A 532 4.86 -13.93 6.72
C TYR A 532 6.24 -13.28 6.52
N ALA A 533 7.09 -13.46 7.54
CA ALA A 533 8.41 -12.84 7.61
C ALA A 533 9.43 -13.52 6.69
N TYR A 534 10.29 -12.73 6.04
CA TYR A 534 11.32 -13.21 5.10
C TYR A 534 12.50 -12.24 4.97
N ASN A 535 13.57 -12.67 4.31
CA ASN A 535 14.80 -11.92 4.10
C ASN A 535 15.35 -11.31 5.41
N PRO A 536 15.59 -12.10 6.46
CA PRO A 536 16.17 -11.58 7.70
C PRO A 536 17.61 -11.12 7.47
N ARG A 537 18.02 -10.07 8.20
CA ARG A 537 19.40 -9.61 8.27
C ARG A 537 19.72 -9.18 9.69
N TRP A 538 20.88 -9.56 10.16
CA TRP A 538 21.33 -9.22 11.50
C TRP A 538 21.78 -7.76 11.59
N MET A 539 21.51 -7.15 12.73
CA MET A 539 22.18 -5.93 13.14
C MET A 539 23.62 -6.27 13.56
N PRO A 540 24.57 -5.31 13.46
CA PRO A 540 25.96 -5.53 13.84
C PRO A 540 26.17 -5.97 15.31
N ASN A 541 25.19 -5.68 16.18
CA ASN A 541 25.19 -6.04 17.59
C ASN A 541 24.91 -7.55 17.85
N SER A 542 24.60 -8.35 16.84
CA SER A 542 24.20 -9.77 16.95
C SER A 542 23.02 -10.04 17.91
N ALA A 543 22.26 -9.00 18.27
CA ALA A 543 21.15 -9.08 19.22
C ALA A 543 19.79 -8.79 18.58
N GLU A 544 19.78 -8.21 17.39
CA GLU A 544 18.58 -7.77 16.68
C GLU A 544 18.68 -8.15 15.21
N ILE A 545 17.53 -8.33 14.59
CA ILE A 545 17.37 -8.55 13.14
C ILE A 545 16.43 -7.53 12.52
N VAL A 546 16.67 -7.22 11.24
CA VAL A 546 15.74 -6.51 10.37
C VAL A 546 15.26 -7.49 9.31
N PHE A 547 13.99 -7.47 8.98
CA PHE A 547 13.39 -8.38 8.01
C PHE A 547 12.21 -7.75 7.28
N SER A 548 11.79 -8.36 6.19
CA SER A 548 10.61 -7.95 5.43
C SER A 548 9.39 -8.75 5.88
N ALA A 549 8.25 -8.08 6.06
CA ALA A 549 6.95 -8.71 6.25
C ALA A 549 5.83 -7.75 5.83
N LYS A 550 4.76 -8.26 5.22
CA LYS A 550 3.59 -7.44 4.80
C LYS A 550 4.00 -6.17 4.05
N GLN A 551 4.95 -6.30 3.12
CA GLN A 551 5.52 -5.21 2.31
C GLN A 551 6.14 -4.05 3.12
N ARG A 552 6.55 -4.29 4.35
CA ARG A 552 7.22 -3.34 5.25
C ARG A 552 8.48 -3.93 5.82
N LEU A 553 9.35 -3.07 6.33
CA LEU A 553 10.49 -3.50 7.12
C LEU A 553 10.13 -3.54 8.59
N TRP A 554 10.60 -4.58 9.25
CA TRP A 554 10.38 -4.86 10.67
C TRP A 554 11.71 -5.10 11.36
N THR A 555 11.74 -4.84 12.66
CA THR A 555 12.85 -5.22 13.55
C THR A 555 12.37 -6.15 14.65
N LEU A 556 13.28 -7.00 15.13
CA LEU A 556 13.01 -7.93 16.22
C LEU A 556 14.27 -8.16 17.04
N GLY A 557 14.19 -7.92 18.34
CA GLY A 557 15.22 -8.32 19.32
C GLY A 557 15.20 -9.84 19.54
N ILE A 558 16.36 -10.47 19.43
CA ILE A 558 16.50 -11.94 19.57
C ILE A 558 16.61 -12.36 21.05
N ILE A 559 17.03 -11.45 21.92
CA ILE A 559 17.21 -11.67 23.37
C ILE A 559 15.96 -11.15 24.10
N GLY A 560 15.33 -12.01 24.90
CA GLY A 560 14.09 -11.71 25.63
C GLY A 560 12.83 -12.07 24.84
N ASN A 561 11.66 -11.60 25.30
CA ASN A 561 10.36 -11.79 24.66
C ASN A 561 9.96 -10.53 23.87
N ALA A 562 10.84 -10.05 22.97
CA ALA A 562 10.53 -8.90 22.14
C ALA A 562 9.48 -9.30 21.07
N SER A 563 8.56 -8.38 20.78
CA SER A 563 7.64 -8.51 19.67
C SER A 563 8.21 -7.81 18.45
N PRO A 564 7.90 -8.28 17.23
CA PRO A 564 8.27 -7.59 16.00
C PRO A 564 7.69 -6.17 15.95
N GLU A 565 8.50 -5.19 15.54
CA GLU A 565 8.11 -3.78 15.40
C GLU A 565 8.37 -3.29 13.98
N VAL A 566 7.43 -2.48 13.44
CA VAL A 566 7.57 -1.87 12.10
C VAL A 566 8.61 -0.75 12.15
N LEU A 567 9.45 -0.63 11.12
CA LEU A 567 10.34 0.50 10.90
C LEU A 567 9.61 1.63 10.13
N PRO A 568 9.11 2.67 10.81
CA PRO A 568 8.18 3.64 10.20
C PRO A 568 8.81 4.49 9.10
N PHE A 569 10.12 4.73 9.14
CA PHE A 569 10.83 5.56 8.15
C PHE A 569 10.96 4.88 6.78
N ALA A 570 10.85 3.54 6.72
CA ALA A 570 10.93 2.78 5.48
C ALA A 570 9.64 2.89 4.63
N GLY A 571 8.54 3.38 5.24
CA GLY A 571 7.25 3.50 4.57
C GLY A 571 6.59 2.16 4.26
N GLU A 572 5.72 2.17 3.28
CA GLU A 572 5.15 0.98 2.66
C GLU A 572 6.04 0.53 1.50
N ASP A 573 5.99 -0.75 1.13
CA ASP A 573 6.72 -1.35 0.00
C ASP A 573 8.24 -1.52 0.22
N GLY A 574 8.71 -1.61 1.47
CA GLY A 574 10.10 -1.91 1.84
C GLY A 574 10.40 -3.42 1.82
N LEU A 575 11.36 -3.84 0.99
CA LEU A 575 11.73 -5.25 0.79
C LEU A 575 13.25 -5.45 0.84
N SER A 576 13.68 -6.70 1.09
CA SER A 576 15.07 -7.13 0.97
C SER A 576 16.07 -6.21 1.69
N PRO A 577 15.93 -6.01 3.01
CA PRO A 577 16.85 -5.18 3.77
C PRO A 577 18.25 -5.79 3.80
N ILE A 578 19.26 -4.94 3.88
CA ILE A 578 20.65 -5.29 4.21
C ILE A 578 21.22 -4.23 5.13
N VAL A 579 21.94 -4.66 6.16
CA VAL A 579 22.58 -3.78 7.12
C VAL A 579 24.08 -3.88 6.94
N SER A 580 24.76 -2.73 6.90
CA SER A 580 26.22 -2.70 6.84
C SER A 580 26.84 -3.13 8.19
N THR A 581 28.04 -3.68 8.14
CA THR A 581 28.83 -3.90 9.35
C THR A 581 29.19 -2.55 9.99
N ALA A 582 29.17 -2.48 11.32
CA ALA A 582 29.60 -1.28 12.02
C ALA A 582 31.10 -1.10 11.83
N GLN A 583 31.52 0.07 11.31
CA GLN A 583 32.93 0.47 11.22
C GLN A 583 33.28 1.28 12.47
N PRO A 584 34.52 1.19 13.00
CA PRO A 584 34.96 2.04 14.09
C PRO A 584 34.74 3.53 13.76
N GLY A 585 33.89 4.21 14.54
CA GLY A 585 33.61 5.63 14.37
C GLY A 585 32.50 5.97 13.36
N HIS A 586 31.87 4.99 12.72
CA HIS A 586 30.73 5.17 11.84
C HIS A 586 29.53 4.35 12.30
N SER A 587 28.34 4.92 12.21
CA SER A 587 27.08 4.22 12.41
C SER A 587 26.80 3.26 11.26
N SER A 588 26.00 2.23 11.52
CA SER A 588 25.57 1.29 10.47
C SER A 588 24.68 1.99 9.45
N ARG A 589 24.64 1.44 8.25
CA ARG A 589 23.72 1.82 7.17
C ARG A 589 22.73 0.72 6.91
N LEU A 590 21.51 1.09 6.55
CA LEU A 590 20.51 0.17 6.02
C LEU A 590 20.27 0.49 4.55
N ALA A 591 20.37 -0.50 3.67
CA ALA A 591 19.83 -0.39 2.33
C ALA A 591 18.67 -1.38 2.16
N TYR A 592 17.67 -1.00 1.35
CA TYR A 592 16.52 -1.85 1.07
C TYR A 592 15.93 -1.51 -0.30
N VAL A 593 15.16 -2.43 -0.85
CA VAL A 593 14.40 -2.22 -2.07
C VAL A 593 13.05 -1.61 -1.72
N ARG A 594 12.72 -0.47 -2.32
CA ARG A 594 11.36 0.04 -2.34
C ARG A 594 10.72 -0.40 -3.66
N SER A 595 9.75 -1.31 -3.57
CA SER A 595 9.06 -1.88 -4.73
C SER A 595 7.69 -1.27 -4.87
N TYR A 596 7.45 -0.59 -5.97
CA TYR A 596 6.13 -0.09 -6.32
C TYR A 596 5.63 -0.83 -7.56
N THR A 597 4.51 -1.51 -7.41
CA THR A 597 3.86 -2.21 -8.52
C THR A 597 2.47 -1.62 -8.74
N ASP A 598 2.30 -0.99 -9.88
CA ASP A 598 1.01 -0.54 -10.38
C ASP A 598 0.43 -1.65 -11.28
N ALA A 599 -0.57 -2.36 -10.77
CA ALA A 599 -1.28 -3.38 -11.50
C ALA A 599 -2.76 -3.01 -11.57
N ASN A 600 -3.30 -3.09 -12.77
CA ASN A 600 -4.66 -2.65 -13.06
C ASN A 600 -5.48 -3.75 -13.72
N VAL A 601 -6.81 -3.66 -13.62
CA VAL A 601 -7.72 -4.54 -14.34
C VAL A 601 -7.95 -3.99 -15.73
N TRP A 602 -7.58 -4.79 -16.73
CA TRP A 602 -7.74 -4.48 -18.15
C TRP A 602 -8.87 -5.28 -18.74
N ARG A 603 -9.48 -4.75 -19.80
CA ARG A 603 -10.59 -5.34 -20.53
C ARG A 603 -10.25 -5.53 -22.00
N VAL A 604 -10.53 -6.72 -22.51
CA VAL A 604 -10.55 -7.04 -23.95
C VAL A 604 -12.00 -7.16 -24.37
N GLU A 605 -12.40 -6.41 -25.39
CA GLU A 605 -13.68 -6.59 -26.05
C GLU A 605 -13.59 -7.80 -26.99
N THR A 606 -14.49 -8.73 -26.81
CA THR A 606 -14.54 -9.99 -27.57
C THR A 606 -15.89 -10.17 -28.23
N SER A 607 -16.02 -11.23 -29.00
CA SER A 607 -17.31 -11.73 -29.44
C SER A 607 -17.68 -13.00 -28.69
N SER A 608 -18.94 -13.29 -28.53
CA SER A 608 -19.41 -14.53 -27.91
C SER A 608 -18.91 -15.82 -28.60
N SER A 609 -18.39 -15.72 -29.81
CA SER A 609 -17.80 -16.82 -30.61
C SER A 609 -16.27 -16.94 -30.45
N GLY A 610 -15.63 -16.12 -29.59
CA GLY A 610 -14.17 -16.11 -29.44
C GLY A 610 -13.41 -15.63 -30.68
N ALA A 611 -14.01 -14.83 -31.54
CA ALA A 611 -13.32 -14.22 -32.67
C ALA A 611 -12.25 -13.25 -32.19
N PRO A 612 -11.19 -12.99 -32.99
CA PRO A 612 -10.16 -12.04 -32.65
C PRO A 612 -10.72 -10.68 -32.25
N ALA A 613 -10.16 -10.06 -31.20
CA ALA A 613 -10.55 -8.75 -30.73
C ALA A 613 -10.35 -7.70 -31.82
N SER A 614 -11.35 -6.83 -31.99
CA SER A 614 -11.35 -5.77 -33.02
C SER A 614 -10.68 -4.48 -32.54
N SER A 615 -10.43 -4.36 -31.24
CA SER A 615 -9.84 -3.18 -30.60
C SER A 615 -8.76 -3.58 -29.59
N PRO A 616 -7.78 -2.72 -29.32
CA PRO A 616 -6.79 -2.97 -28.27
C PRO A 616 -7.45 -3.03 -26.89
N PRO A 617 -6.82 -3.71 -25.92
CA PRO A 617 -7.30 -3.73 -24.54
C PRO A 617 -7.41 -2.33 -23.93
N THR A 618 -8.40 -2.13 -23.08
CA THR A 618 -8.65 -0.87 -22.35
C THR A 618 -8.63 -1.09 -20.84
N VAL A 619 -8.32 -0.04 -20.09
CA VAL A 619 -8.34 -0.10 -18.62
C VAL A 619 -9.79 -0.10 -18.14
N ALA A 620 -10.15 -1.07 -17.30
CA ALA A 620 -11.48 -1.16 -16.68
C ALA A 620 -11.48 -0.65 -15.24
N ILE A 621 -10.48 -1.05 -14.43
CA ILE A 621 -10.29 -0.57 -13.07
C ILE A 621 -8.84 -0.15 -12.91
N SER A 622 -8.62 1.06 -12.39
CA SER A 622 -7.29 1.54 -12.03
C SER A 622 -7.32 2.36 -10.75
N SER A 623 -6.22 2.29 -10.03
CA SER A 623 -5.92 3.16 -8.91
C SER A 623 -4.42 3.44 -8.87
N THR A 624 -3.95 4.18 -7.88
CA THR A 624 -2.51 4.32 -7.62
C THR A 624 -1.93 3.15 -6.82
N ARG A 625 -2.70 2.06 -6.71
CA ARG A 625 -2.35 0.84 -5.97
C ARG A 625 -2.67 -0.38 -6.84
N ARG A 626 -2.31 -1.56 -6.36
CA ARG A 626 -2.57 -2.80 -7.05
C ARG A 626 -4.06 -3.14 -7.06
N ASP A 627 -4.64 -3.29 -8.26
CA ASP A 627 -5.99 -3.80 -8.51
C ASP A 627 -5.86 -5.07 -9.36
N ALA A 628 -6.32 -6.22 -8.86
CA ALA A 628 -6.01 -7.52 -9.45
C ALA A 628 -7.14 -8.55 -9.31
N ILE A 629 -7.03 -9.65 -10.04
CA ILE A 629 -7.87 -10.84 -9.93
C ILE A 629 -9.35 -10.50 -10.12
N PRO A 630 -9.73 -9.97 -11.29
CA PRO A 630 -11.11 -9.61 -11.58
C PRO A 630 -12.01 -10.83 -11.77
N GLN A 631 -13.27 -10.72 -11.33
CA GLN A 631 -14.34 -11.61 -11.75
C GLN A 631 -15.65 -10.85 -11.97
N VAL A 632 -16.35 -11.18 -13.06
CA VAL A 632 -17.63 -10.56 -13.43
C VAL A 632 -18.78 -11.21 -12.67
N SER A 633 -19.75 -10.40 -12.23
CA SER A 633 -20.99 -10.89 -11.61
C SER A 633 -21.84 -11.69 -12.61
N PRO A 634 -22.70 -12.62 -12.15
CA PRO A 634 -23.54 -13.45 -13.01
C PRO A 634 -24.51 -12.64 -13.89
N ASP A 635 -24.88 -11.43 -13.49
CA ASP A 635 -25.72 -10.50 -14.28
C ASP A 635 -24.92 -9.62 -15.25
N GLY A 636 -23.59 -9.73 -15.25
CA GLY A 636 -22.69 -8.97 -16.12
C GLY A 636 -22.54 -7.48 -15.79
N ARG A 637 -23.03 -7.02 -14.63
CA ARG A 637 -23.08 -5.58 -14.28
C ARG A 637 -21.97 -5.12 -13.35
N GLN A 638 -21.36 -6.03 -12.61
CA GLN A 638 -20.38 -5.72 -11.58
C GLN A 638 -19.10 -6.56 -11.72
N LEU A 639 -18.03 -6.08 -11.13
CA LEU A 639 -16.75 -6.76 -10.96
C LEU A 639 -16.45 -6.92 -9.49
N THR A 640 -15.95 -8.09 -9.07
CA THR A 640 -15.15 -8.21 -7.86
C THR A 640 -13.69 -8.29 -8.23
N PHE A 641 -12.82 -7.79 -7.37
CA PHE A 641 -11.38 -7.81 -7.55
C PHE A 641 -10.69 -7.67 -6.18
N THR A 642 -9.40 -7.94 -6.14
CA THR A 642 -8.58 -7.62 -4.95
C THR A 642 -7.90 -6.27 -5.16
N SER A 643 -7.79 -5.48 -4.08
CA SER A 643 -7.11 -4.18 -4.15
C SER A 643 -6.38 -3.85 -2.86
N THR A 644 -5.24 -3.17 -3.00
CA THR A 644 -4.48 -2.60 -1.87
C THR A 644 -4.76 -1.11 -1.66
N ARG A 645 -5.80 -0.55 -2.26
CA ARG A 645 -6.13 0.90 -2.15
C ARG A 645 -6.49 1.36 -0.73
N SER A 646 -6.89 0.44 0.15
CA SER A 646 -7.09 0.70 1.58
C SER A 646 -5.83 0.54 2.44
N GLY A 647 -4.67 0.23 1.84
CA GLY A 647 -3.41 -0.04 2.54
C GLY A 647 -3.12 -1.53 2.79
N GLU A 648 -4.13 -2.39 2.77
CA GLU A 648 -4.02 -3.84 2.90
C GLU A 648 -4.73 -4.51 1.70
N HIS A 649 -4.37 -5.77 1.41
CA HIS A 649 -5.10 -6.56 0.42
C HIS A 649 -6.51 -6.86 0.94
N GLU A 650 -7.52 -6.40 0.20
CA GLU A 650 -8.92 -6.65 0.54
C GLU A 650 -9.74 -6.96 -0.72
N VAL A 651 -10.89 -7.59 -0.55
CA VAL A 651 -11.84 -7.83 -1.64
C VAL A 651 -12.71 -6.59 -1.83
N TRP A 652 -12.83 -6.18 -3.08
CA TRP A 652 -13.61 -5.03 -3.52
C TRP A 652 -14.64 -5.42 -4.57
N ARG A 653 -15.68 -4.62 -4.70
CA ARG A 653 -16.71 -4.71 -5.75
C ARG A 653 -16.83 -3.34 -6.42
N ALA A 654 -17.02 -3.34 -7.74
CA ALA A 654 -17.28 -2.13 -8.52
C ALA A 654 -18.28 -2.41 -9.64
N ASP A 655 -18.80 -1.37 -10.26
CA ASP A 655 -19.55 -1.51 -11.53
C ASP A 655 -18.64 -2.07 -12.63
N ILE A 656 -19.20 -2.70 -13.64
CA ILE A 656 -18.44 -3.29 -14.76
C ILE A 656 -17.59 -2.24 -15.51
N SER A 657 -17.93 -0.96 -15.41
CA SER A 657 -17.18 0.18 -15.96
C SER A 657 -16.09 0.70 -15.00
N GLY A 658 -15.90 0.09 -13.84
CA GLY A 658 -14.90 0.49 -12.83
C GLY A 658 -15.37 1.54 -11.83
N GLY A 659 -16.58 2.11 -11.99
CA GLY A 659 -17.17 3.06 -11.04
C GLY A 659 -17.68 2.41 -9.75
N ASN A 660 -17.98 3.23 -8.73
CA ASN A 660 -18.63 2.83 -7.48
C ASN A 660 -17.90 1.69 -6.75
N ALA A 661 -16.57 1.75 -6.67
CA ALA A 661 -15.78 0.74 -5.99
C ALA A 661 -16.03 0.76 -4.47
N VAL A 662 -16.43 -0.39 -3.90
CA VAL A 662 -16.75 -0.58 -2.49
C VAL A 662 -15.91 -1.71 -1.93
N GLN A 663 -15.30 -1.50 -0.78
CA GLN A 663 -14.58 -2.52 -0.03
C GLN A 663 -15.58 -3.46 0.65
N LEU A 664 -15.42 -4.78 0.45
CA LEU A 664 -16.29 -5.81 1.01
C LEU A 664 -15.70 -6.48 2.25
N THR A 665 -14.37 -6.49 2.39
CA THR A 665 -13.68 -7.15 3.51
C THR A 665 -12.74 -6.17 4.21
N SER A 666 -12.48 -6.42 5.50
CA SER A 666 -11.50 -5.70 6.33
C SER A 666 -10.86 -6.68 7.32
N LEU A 667 -10.27 -7.75 6.78
CA LEU A 667 -9.81 -8.90 7.57
C LEU A 667 -8.34 -8.82 7.95
N ARG A 668 -7.54 -7.99 7.26
CA ARG A 668 -6.08 -7.88 7.43
C ARG A 668 -5.35 -9.23 7.33
N SER A 669 -5.97 -10.21 6.70
CA SER A 669 -5.48 -11.58 6.49
C SER A 669 -5.22 -11.89 5.02
N ASN A 670 -4.97 -10.86 4.21
CA ASN A 670 -4.64 -10.96 2.79
C ASN A 670 -5.67 -11.75 1.96
N PRO A 671 -6.96 -11.34 1.95
CA PRO A 671 -7.98 -12.04 1.18
C PRO A 671 -7.72 -11.94 -0.33
N GLY A 672 -7.97 -13.05 -1.03
CA GLY A 672 -7.71 -13.16 -2.47
C GLY A 672 -8.67 -14.07 -3.23
N TRP A 673 -8.59 -14.04 -4.56
CA TRP A 673 -9.39 -14.81 -5.50
C TRP A 673 -10.91 -14.78 -5.23
N PRO A 674 -11.52 -13.56 -5.26
CA PRO A 674 -12.96 -13.46 -5.07
C PRO A 674 -13.72 -14.14 -6.21
N ARG A 675 -14.81 -14.84 -5.90
CA ARG A 675 -15.68 -15.53 -6.84
C ARG A 675 -17.15 -15.36 -6.46
N TRP A 676 -17.98 -14.98 -7.43
CA TRP A 676 -19.42 -14.82 -7.24
C TRP A 676 -20.14 -16.16 -7.13
N SER A 677 -21.18 -16.23 -6.27
CA SER A 677 -22.18 -17.31 -6.35
C SER A 677 -23.02 -17.14 -7.60
N PRO A 678 -23.60 -18.25 -8.15
CA PRO A 678 -24.42 -18.18 -9.37
C PRO A 678 -25.64 -17.29 -9.28
N ASP A 679 -26.19 -17.09 -8.06
CA ASP A 679 -27.33 -16.19 -7.82
C ASP A 679 -26.91 -14.73 -7.54
N GLY A 680 -25.60 -14.44 -7.54
CA GLY A 680 -25.05 -13.11 -7.32
C GLY A 680 -25.13 -12.58 -5.89
N LYS A 681 -25.49 -13.42 -4.90
CA LYS A 681 -25.70 -12.94 -3.53
C LYS A 681 -24.48 -13.08 -2.62
N LEU A 682 -23.56 -13.98 -2.94
CA LEU A 682 -22.40 -14.28 -2.14
C LEU A 682 -21.13 -14.14 -2.98
N ILE A 683 -20.03 -13.84 -2.30
CA ILE A 683 -18.67 -13.87 -2.85
C ILE A 683 -17.86 -14.79 -1.96
N ALA A 684 -17.27 -15.84 -2.55
CA ALA A 684 -16.29 -16.69 -1.89
C ALA A 684 -14.89 -16.14 -2.17
N PHE A 685 -14.00 -16.23 -1.20
CA PHE A 685 -12.60 -15.82 -1.30
C PHE A 685 -11.77 -16.67 -0.33
N HIS A 686 -10.46 -16.71 -0.50
CA HIS A 686 -9.59 -17.30 0.50
C HIS A 686 -8.83 -16.23 1.28
N THR A 687 -8.36 -16.57 2.47
CA THR A 687 -7.44 -15.75 3.26
C THR A 687 -6.18 -16.53 3.55
N ASN A 688 -5.06 -15.85 3.76
CA ASN A 688 -3.90 -16.43 4.40
C ASN A 688 -4.11 -16.29 5.92
N GLY A 689 -4.69 -17.31 6.57
CA GLY A 689 -5.14 -17.25 7.95
C GLY A 689 -4.07 -16.89 8.99
N VAL A 690 -4.51 -16.61 10.21
CA VAL A 690 -3.67 -16.16 11.35
C VAL A 690 -2.59 -17.20 11.73
N GLU A 691 -2.84 -18.48 11.45
CA GLU A 691 -1.88 -19.59 11.69
C GLU A 691 -1.12 -20.00 10.42
N GLY A 692 -1.22 -19.20 9.33
CA GLY A 692 -0.57 -19.51 8.05
C GLY A 692 -1.35 -20.51 7.19
N ASN A 693 -2.51 -20.95 7.65
CA ASN A 693 -3.40 -21.82 6.89
C ASN A 693 -4.35 -20.96 6.07
N GLY A 694 -4.37 -21.11 4.76
CA GLY A 694 -5.38 -20.50 3.92
C GLY A 694 -6.73 -21.12 4.22
N ASP A 695 -7.76 -20.30 4.45
CA ASP A 695 -9.14 -20.73 4.63
C ASP A 695 -10.04 -20.11 3.58
N ILE A 696 -11.11 -20.83 3.25
CA ILE A 696 -12.17 -20.32 2.38
C ILE A 696 -13.22 -19.59 3.23
N TRP A 697 -13.52 -18.39 2.80
CA TRP A 697 -14.51 -17.49 3.40
C TRP A 697 -15.59 -17.13 2.41
N ILE A 698 -16.75 -16.76 2.91
CA ILE A 698 -17.83 -16.18 2.11
C ILE A 698 -18.33 -14.88 2.74
N VAL A 699 -18.71 -13.92 1.90
CA VAL A 699 -19.28 -12.63 2.30
C VAL A 699 -20.51 -12.32 1.43
N PRO A 700 -21.55 -11.66 1.98
CA PRO A 700 -22.66 -11.17 1.16
C PRO A 700 -22.15 -10.17 0.11
N ALA A 701 -22.64 -10.25 -1.11
CA ALA A 701 -22.22 -9.37 -2.20
C ALA A 701 -22.53 -7.88 -1.94
N GLU A 702 -23.57 -7.60 -1.16
CA GLU A 702 -23.92 -6.23 -0.73
C GLU A 702 -23.13 -5.75 0.50
N GLY A 703 -22.19 -6.54 0.98
CA GLY A 703 -21.42 -6.27 2.20
C GLY A 703 -22.02 -6.94 3.42
N GLY A 704 -21.23 -7.00 4.49
CA GLY A 704 -21.62 -7.63 5.75
C GLY A 704 -20.47 -8.38 6.40
N GLN A 705 -20.74 -9.17 7.43
CA GLN A 705 -19.72 -9.93 8.14
C GLN A 705 -19.29 -11.16 7.32
N PRO A 706 -18.00 -11.30 6.96
CA PRO A 706 -17.49 -12.52 6.35
C PRO A 706 -17.62 -13.72 7.29
N ARG A 707 -17.91 -14.89 6.73
CA ARG A 707 -18.00 -16.16 7.46
C ARG A 707 -16.96 -17.14 6.95
N ASN A 708 -16.18 -17.71 7.85
CA ASN A 708 -15.26 -18.79 7.53
C ASN A 708 -16.06 -20.06 7.15
N LEU A 709 -15.68 -20.67 6.04
CA LEU A 709 -16.32 -21.90 5.54
C LEU A 709 -15.45 -23.13 5.82
N THR A 710 -14.12 -22.98 5.81
CA THR A 710 -13.19 -24.08 6.14
C THR A 710 -12.34 -23.68 7.35
N SER A 711 -12.07 -24.61 8.25
CA SER A 711 -11.24 -24.41 9.45
C SER A 711 -10.25 -25.57 9.65
N HIS A 712 -9.78 -26.13 8.53
CA HIS A 712 -8.84 -27.25 8.56
C HIS A 712 -7.40 -26.72 8.69
N PRO A 713 -6.46 -27.44 9.37
CA PRO A 713 -5.06 -27.03 9.46
C PRO A 713 -4.30 -26.98 8.12
N ALA A 714 -4.84 -27.59 7.05
CA ALA A 714 -4.27 -27.50 5.71
C ALA A 714 -4.65 -26.20 5.02
N THR A 715 -3.86 -25.81 4.03
CA THR A 715 -4.12 -24.62 3.20
C THR A 715 -5.27 -24.89 2.23
N ASP A 716 -6.32 -24.11 2.29
CA ASP A 716 -7.49 -24.11 1.43
C ASP A 716 -7.55 -22.80 0.64
N VAL A 717 -7.47 -22.87 -0.71
CA VAL A 717 -7.31 -21.69 -1.59
C VAL A 717 -8.10 -21.86 -2.90
N PHE A 718 -8.22 -20.77 -3.67
CA PHE A 718 -8.82 -20.72 -5.01
C PHE A 718 -10.27 -21.20 -5.05
N PRO A 719 -11.21 -20.57 -4.29
CA PRO A 719 -12.58 -20.98 -4.27
C PRO A 719 -13.30 -20.75 -5.59
N SER A 720 -14.31 -21.59 -5.87
CA SER A 720 -15.34 -21.35 -6.89
C SER A 720 -16.64 -22.00 -6.49
N PHE A 721 -17.78 -21.45 -6.87
CA PHE A 721 -19.08 -22.07 -6.58
C PHE A 721 -19.44 -23.16 -7.60
N SER A 722 -20.16 -24.19 -7.14
CA SER A 722 -20.91 -25.09 -8.04
C SER A 722 -22.01 -24.31 -8.74
N ARG A 723 -22.44 -24.79 -9.91
CA ARG A 723 -23.48 -24.12 -10.72
C ARG A 723 -24.84 -24.02 -10.02
N ASP A 724 -25.17 -25.01 -9.20
CA ASP A 724 -26.37 -25.01 -8.37
C ASP A 724 -26.27 -24.16 -7.09
N GLY A 725 -25.10 -23.57 -6.83
CA GLY A 725 -24.85 -22.73 -5.67
C GLY A 725 -24.78 -23.47 -4.33
N ARG A 726 -24.78 -24.81 -4.32
CA ARG A 726 -24.78 -25.61 -3.09
C ARG A 726 -23.39 -25.89 -2.54
N TRP A 727 -22.36 -25.88 -3.40
CA TRP A 727 -21.00 -26.24 -3.05
C TRP A 727 -20.02 -25.12 -3.37
N VAL A 728 -18.94 -25.07 -2.62
CA VAL A 728 -17.74 -24.31 -2.99
C VAL A 728 -16.62 -25.33 -3.24
N TYR A 729 -16.09 -25.32 -4.46
CA TYR A 729 -14.84 -26.02 -4.83
C TYR A 729 -13.65 -25.21 -4.36
N PHE A 730 -12.57 -25.86 -3.96
CA PHE A 730 -11.33 -25.21 -3.56
C PHE A 730 -10.15 -26.18 -3.69
N SER A 731 -8.94 -25.66 -3.75
CA SER A 731 -7.72 -26.45 -3.66
C SER A 731 -7.30 -26.60 -2.21
N SER A 732 -6.95 -27.81 -1.79
CA SER A 732 -6.54 -28.10 -0.42
C SER A 732 -5.33 -29.04 -0.37
N THR A 733 -4.44 -28.79 0.58
CA THR A 733 -3.25 -29.63 0.81
C THR A 733 -3.44 -30.71 1.89
N ARG A 734 -4.66 -30.96 2.33
CA ARG A 734 -4.99 -31.87 3.47
C ARG A 734 -4.63 -33.34 3.26
N THR A 735 -4.35 -33.76 2.03
CA THR A 735 -3.90 -35.12 1.70
C THR A 735 -2.53 -35.14 1.03
N GLY A 736 -1.66 -34.19 1.31
CA GLY A 736 -0.36 -34.01 0.68
C GLY A 736 -0.37 -32.84 -0.30
N GLY A 737 0.00 -33.00 -1.58
CA GLY A 737 -0.05 -31.93 -2.58
C GLY A 737 -1.47 -31.33 -2.78
N PRO A 738 -1.58 -30.19 -3.49
CA PRO A 738 -2.85 -29.48 -3.69
C PRO A 738 -3.82 -30.33 -4.50
N LYS A 739 -5.02 -30.57 -4.00
CA LYS A 739 -6.08 -31.31 -4.68
C LYS A 739 -7.40 -30.54 -4.62
N ILE A 740 -8.26 -30.77 -5.61
CA ILE A 740 -9.59 -30.14 -5.59
C ILE A 740 -10.49 -30.85 -4.58
N TRP A 741 -11.09 -30.06 -3.73
CA TRP A 741 -12.09 -30.43 -2.76
C TRP A 741 -13.36 -29.61 -2.96
N LYS A 742 -14.46 -30.03 -2.39
CA LYS A 742 -15.69 -29.24 -2.32
C LYS A 742 -16.34 -29.34 -0.93
N ILE A 743 -16.92 -28.25 -0.50
CA ILE A 743 -17.62 -28.12 0.79
C ILE A 743 -19.01 -27.54 0.57
N PRO A 744 -20.06 -27.94 1.34
CA PRO A 744 -21.36 -27.28 1.25
C PRO A 744 -21.25 -25.79 1.62
N VAL A 745 -22.00 -24.91 0.93
CA VAL A 745 -22.06 -23.47 1.27
C VAL A 745 -22.59 -23.24 2.68
N SER A 746 -23.40 -24.16 3.20
CA SER A 746 -23.85 -24.15 4.60
C SER A 746 -22.75 -24.50 5.63
N GLY A 747 -21.61 -25.00 5.18
CA GLY A 747 -20.59 -25.61 6.03
C GLY A 747 -20.79 -27.13 6.18
N GLY A 748 -19.85 -27.82 6.80
CA GLY A 748 -19.85 -29.25 7.03
C GLY A 748 -18.56 -29.91 6.51
N ASP A 749 -18.59 -31.20 6.19
CA ASP A 749 -17.43 -31.96 5.79
C ASP A 749 -17.07 -31.70 4.31
N ALA A 750 -15.80 -31.51 4.04
CA ALA A 750 -15.29 -31.36 2.69
C ALA A 750 -15.06 -32.73 2.01
N ILE A 751 -15.34 -32.82 0.73
CA ILE A 751 -15.24 -34.02 -0.09
C ILE A 751 -14.14 -33.80 -1.15
N GLN A 752 -13.20 -34.74 -1.25
CA GLN A 752 -12.16 -34.72 -2.28
C GLN A 752 -12.74 -35.01 -3.67
N VAL A 753 -12.33 -34.24 -4.66
CA VAL A 753 -12.83 -34.30 -6.04
C VAL A 753 -11.74 -34.80 -6.99
N SER A 754 -10.50 -34.28 -6.94
CA SER A 754 -9.40 -34.76 -7.77
C SER A 754 -8.48 -35.72 -7.02
N GLN A 755 -7.81 -36.61 -7.75
CA GLN A 755 -6.78 -37.49 -7.21
C GLN A 755 -5.38 -36.92 -7.43
N ASP A 756 -5.17 -36.23 -8.57
CA ASP A 756 -3.91 -35.62 -8.95
C ASP A 756 -3.80 -34.18 -8.41
N ASP A 757 -2.57 -33.70 -8.33
CA ASP A 757 -2.32 -32.32 -7.89
C ASP A 757 -2.99 -31.32 -8.82
N SER A 758 -3.81 -30.45 -8.24
CA SER A 758 -4.72 -29.57 -8.97
C SER A 758 -4.92 -28.26 -8.22
N LEU A 759 -4.93 -27.12 -8.94
CA LEU A 759 -4.89 -25.80 -8.34
C LEU A 759 -6.24 -25.10 -8.30
N MET A 760 -6.87 -24.85 -9.43
CA MET A 760 -8.14 -24.12 -9.50
C MET A 760 -9.17 -24.92 -10.28
N ALA A 761 -10.40 -24.94 -9.80
CA ALA A 761 -11.51 -25.66 -10.44
C ALA A 761 -12.68 -24.72 -10.72
N ILE A 762 -13.35 -24.91 -11.87
CA ILE A 762 -14.59 -24.20 -12.23
C ILE A 762 -15.55 -25.25 -12.83
N GLU A 763 -16.78 -25.27 -12.33
CA GLU A 763 -17.84 -26.13 -12.86
C GLU A 763 -18.42 -25.57 -14.14
N SER A 764 -18.76 -26.45 -15.11
CA SER A 764 -19.44 -26.08 -16.35
C SER A 764 -20.82 -25.48 -16.09
N THR A 765 -21.29 -24.64 -16.99
CA THR A 765 -22.58 -23.96 -16.87
C THR A 765 -23.79 -24.90 -16.81
N ASP A 766 -23.66 -26.13 -17.38
CA ASP A 766 -24.66 -27.20 -17.33
C ASP A 766 -24.52 -28.08 -16.08
N GLY A 767 -23.49 -27.86 -15.23
CA GLY A 767 -23.22 -28.67 -14.06
C GLY A 767 -22.74 -30.09 -14.34
N ALA A 768 -22.33 -30.42 -15.57
CA ALA A 768 -21.94 -31.76 -15.97
C ALA A 768 -20.45 -32.04 -15.71
N TYR A 769 -19.58 -31.04 -15.80
CA TYR A 769 -18.13 -31.19 -15.75
C TYR A 769 -17.49 -30.20 -14.80
N VAL A 770 -16.35 -30.57 -14.25
CA VAL A 770 -15.41 -29.68 -13.55
C VAL A 770 -14.17 -29.50 -14.40
N TYR A 771 -13.82 -28.27 -14.72
CA TYR A 771 -12.59 -27.87 -15.39
C TYR A 771 -11.58 -27.45 -14.34
N TYR A 772 -10.34 -27.94 -14.44
CA TYR A 772 -9.30 -27.63 -13.45
C TYR A 772 -7.91 -27.62 -14.08
N THR A 773 -7.00 -26.84 -13.51
CA THR A 773 -5.59 -26.83 -13.88
C THR A 773 -4.83 -27.82 -13.01
N ALA A 774 -3.99 -28.65 -13.64
CA ALA A 774 -3.17 -29.64 -12.97
C ALA A 774 -1.77 -29.09 -12.70
N GLY A 775 -1.27 -29.25 -11.47
CA GLY A 775 0.06 -28.79 -11.07
C GLY A 775 0.13 -28.41 -9.60
N GLN A 776 1.32 -28.05 -9.16
CA GLN A 776 1.58 -27.64 -7.78
C GLN A 776 1.90 -26.14 -7.66
N ASN A 777 2.15 -25.45 -8.78
CA ASN A 777 2.64 -24.09 -8.83
C ASN A 777 1.75 -23.18 -9.70
N THR A 778 1.38 -22.03 -9.18
CA THR A 778 0.54 -21.04 -9.88
C THR A 778 1.30 -20.20 -10.90
N ASN A 779 2.63 -20.13 -10.82
CA ASN A 779 3.46 -19.29 -11.69
C ASN A 779 3.81 -19.95 -13.03
N ASN A 780 3.80 -21.27 -13.07
CA ASN A 780 4.11 -22.00 -14.28
C ASN A 780 2.85 -22.26 -15.11
N PRO A 781 2.96 -22.30 -16.43
CA PRO A 781 1.89 -22.82 -17.27
C PRO A 781 1.52 -24.24 -16.83
N ALA A 782 0.23 -24.51 -16.78
CA ALA A 782 -0.32 -25.78 -16.32
C ALA A 782 -1.33 -26.31 -17.35
N PRO A 783 -1.44 -27.62 -17.55
CA PRO A 783 -2.47 -28.17 -18.42
C PRO A 783 -3.86 -28.00 -17.80
N LEU A 784 -4.82 -27.61 -18.64
CA LEU A 784 -6.23 -27.53 -18.28
C LEU A 784 -6.91 -28.87 -18.60
N TRP A 785 -7.59 -29.42 -17.62
CA TRP A 785 -8.31 -30.68 -17.71
C TRP A 785 -9.80 -30.50 -17.44
N ARG A 786 -10.62 -31.46 -17.87
CA ARG A 786 -12.01 -31.60 -17.44
C ARG A 786 -12.29 -33.01 -16.97
N MET A 787 -13.19 -33.17 -16.01
CA MET A 787 -13.76 -34.45 -15.62
C MET A 787 -15.25 -34.31 -15.28
N PRO A 788 -16.05 -35.40 -15.37
CA PRO A 788 -17.44 -35.36 -14.91
C PRO A 788 -17.55 -34.97 -13.42
N VAL A 789 -18.56 -34.19 -13.05
CA VAL A 789 -18.83 -33.82 -11.64
C VAL A 789 -19.04 -35.07 -10.74
N THR A 790 -19.51 -36.18 -11.35
CA THR A 790 -19.70 -37.46 -10.68
C THR A 790 -18.42 -38.29 -10.53
N GLY A 791 -17.28 -37.77 -11.00
CA GLY A 791 -16.02 -38.48 -11.08
C GLY A 791 -15.82 -39.23 -12.41
N GLY A 792 -14.61 -39.62 -12.73
CA GLY A 792 -14.28 -40.31 -13.95
C GLY A 792 -12.87 -39.97 -14.46
N THR A 793 -12.52 -40.46 -15.65
CA THR A 793 -11.20 -40.21 -16.25
C THR A 793 -11.11 -38.74 -16.76
N PRO A 794 -10.11 -37.96 -16.32
CA PRO A 794 -9.88 -36.65 -16.83
C PRO A 794 -9.49 -36.62 -18.32
N ILE A 795 -9.95 -35.57 -19.01
CA ILE A 795 -9.62 -35.31 -20.43
C ILE A 795 -8.91 -33.96 -20.50
N LYS A 796 -7.73 -33.92 -21.13
CA LYS A 796 -6.95 -32.71 -21.33
C LYS A 796 -7.59 -31.81 -22.38
N ILE A 797 -7.66 -30.49 -22.11
CA ILE A 797 -8.23 -29.46 -22.98
C ILE A 797 -7.14 -28.58 -23.58
N ALA A 798 -6.17 -28.11 -22.77
CA ALA A 798 -5.08 -27.24 -23.22
C ALA A 798 -3.80 -27.53 -22.41
N ASP A 799 -2.64 -27.10 -22.93
CA ASP A 799 -1.33 -27.39 -22.30
C ASP A 799 -0.78 -26.21 -21.48
N ASP A 800 -0.73 -25.01 -22.02
CA ASP A 800 0.07 -23.90 -21.48
C ASP A 800 -0.81 -22.79 -20.87
N VAL A 801 -1.73 -23.16 -19.98
CA VAL A 801 -2.65 -22.21 -19.31
C VAL A 801 -1.97 -21.60 -18.08
N ILE A 802 -2.04 -20.28 -17.92
CA ILE A 802 -1.69 -19.67 -16.63
C ILE A 802 -2.66 -20.23 -15.59
N ALA A 803 -2.15 -20.95 -14.60
CA ALA A 803 -2.89 -21.91 -13.78
C ALA A 803 -4.17 -21.37 -13.11
N THR A 804 -4.25 -20.07 -12.81
CA THR A 804 -5.41 -19.43 -12.19
C THR A 804 -6.11 -18.42 -13.09
N ALA A 805 -5.84 -18.47 -14.40
CA ALA A 805 -6.34 -17.48 -15.36
C ALA A 805 -7.18 -18.12 -16.48
N PHE A 806 -8.27 -18.76 -16.10
CA PHE A 806 -9.28 -19.24 -17.03
C PHE A 806 -10.69 -19.01 -16.48
N ASP A 807 -11.67 -18.98 -17.37
CA ASP A 807 -13.09 -18.87 -17.02
C ASP A 807 -13.93 -19.68 -17.99
N VAL A 808 -15.00 -20.32 -17.47
CA VAL A 808 -15.85 -21.26 -18.21
C VAL A 808 -17.20 -20.66 -18.46
N LEU A 809 -17.55 -20.49 -19.75
CA LEU A 809 -18.82 -20.00 -20.22
C LEU A 809 -19.65 -21.13 -20.84
N GLU A 810 -20.88 -20.82 -21.24
CA GLU A 810 -21.78 -21.79 -21.86
C GLU A 810 -21.23 -22.37 -23.17
N GLN A 811 -20.55 -21.57 -23.98
CA GLN A 811 -20.09 -21.94 -25.32
C GLN A 811 -18.63 -22.33 -25.38
N GLY A 812 -17.84 -22.02 -24.34
CA GLY A 812 -16.40 -22.30 -24.36
C GLY A 812 -15.64 -21.79 -23.15
N ILE A 813 -14.33 -21.77 -23.26
CA ILE A 813 -13.40 -21.38 -22.18
C ILE A 813 -12.50 -20.27 -22.68
N TYR A 814 -12.46 -19.16 -21.96
CA TYR A 814 -11.38 -18.16 -22.09
C TYR A 814 -10.25 -18.51 -21.14
N TYR A 815 -9.02 -18.43 -21.63
CA TYR A 815 -7.83 -18.64 -20.80
C TYR A 815 -6.64 -17.82 -21.29
N LEU A 816 -5.71 -17.54 -20.39
CA LEU A 816 -4.43 -16.92 -20.71
C LEU A 816 -3.38 -18.00 -20.92
N GLU A 817 -2.70 -17.91 -22.05
CA GLU A 817 -1.57 -18.76 -22.45
C GLU A 817 -0.27 -17.96 -22.36
N ARG A 818 0.78 -18.56 -21.81
CA ARG A 818 2.12 -17.94 -21.79
C ARG A 818 3.10 -18.83 -22.55
N THR A 819 3.62 -18.32 -23.65
CA THR A 819 4.57 -19.05 -24.49
C THR A 819 5.67 -18.09 -24.96
N GLY A 820 6.95 -18.46 -24.74
CA GLY A 820 8.10 -17.66 -25.17
C GLY A 820 8.13 -16.23 -24.62
N GLY A 821 7.63 -16.01 -23.40
CA GLY A 821 7.58 -14.69 -22.76
C GLY A 821 6.40 -13.79 -23.18
N ALA A 822 5.62 -14.18 -24.20
CA ALA A 822 4.42 -13.47 -24.63
C ALA A 822 3.16 -14.07 -23.99
N THR A 823 2.22 -13.20 -23.56
CA THR A 823 0.92 -13.63 -23.04
C THR A 823 -0.17 -13.36 -24.06
N ARG A 824 -1.02 -14.36 -24.28
CA ARG A 824 -2.14 -14.35 -25.24
C ARG A 824 -3.45 -14.69 -24.55
N LEU A 825 -4.54 -14.08 -24.99
CA LEU A 825 -5.90 -14.52 -24.66
C LEU A 825 -6.35 -15.54 -25.69
N ARG A 826 -6.71 -16.73 -25.22
CA ARG A 826 -7.19 -17.85 -26.03
C ARG A 826 -8.66 -18.15 -25.70
N TYR A 827 -9.35 -18.71 -26.69
CA TYR A 827 -10.69 -19.23 -26.54
C TYR A 827 -10.79 -20.66 -27.07
N PHE A 828 -11.31 -21.56 -26.25
CA PHE A 828 -11.64 -22.93 -26.64
C PHE A 828 -13.15 -23.06 -26.81
N ASP A 829 -13.60 -23.35 -28.03
CA ASP A 829 -15.02 -23.52 -28.37
C ASP A 829 -15.46 -24.98 -28.14
N PHE A 830 -16.53 -25.18 -27.40
CA PHE A 830 -17.01 -26.53 -27.04
C PHE A 830 -17.62 -27.29 -28.24
N ALA A 831 -18.31 -26.60 -29.16
CA ALA A 831 -18.99 -27.23 -30.27
C ALA A 831 -18.01 -27.68 -31.35
N SER A 832 -17.11 -26.80 -31.76
CA SER A 832 -16.09 -27.10 -32.78
C SER A 832 -14.84 -27.76 -32.26
N ARG A 833 -14.56 -27.72 -30.94
CA ARG A 833 -13.34 -28.13 -30.27
C ARG A 833 -12.08 -27.42 -30.79
N LYS A 834 -12.25 -26.22 -31.34
CA LYS A 834 -11.15 -25.40 -31.87
C LYS A 834 -10.67 -24.39 -30.82
N MET A 835 -9.37 -24.13 -30.85
CA MET A 835 -8.74 -23.05 -30.10
C MET A 835 -8.48 -21.87 -31.00
N THR A 836 -8.88 -20.67 -30.56
CA THR A 836 -8.70 -19.42 -31.30
C THR A 836 -7.89 -18.46 -30.45
N THR A 837 -6.98 -17.71 -31.08
CA THR A 837 -6.32 -16.57 -30.42
C THR A 837 -7.24 -15.36 -30.52
N VAL A 838 -7.65 -14.82 -29.37
CA VAL A 838 -8.55 -13.68 -29.28
C VAL A 838 -7.78 -12.37 -29.23
N ALA A 839 -6.68 -12.32 -28.45
CA ALA A 839 -5.80 -11.17 -28.39
C ALA A 839 -4.36 -11.62 -28.12
N GLU A 840 -3.42 -10.86 -28.66
CA GLU A 840 -1.98 -11.08 -28.50
C GLU A 840 -1.34 -9.88 -27.79
N ASN A 841 -0.14 -10.08 -27.28
CA ASN A 841 0.68 -9.02 -26.68
C ASN A 841 -0.04 -8.26 -25.56
N LEU A 842 -0.65 -8.98 -24.63
CA LEU A 842 -1.42 -8.39 -23.52
C LEU A 842 -0.55 -7.65 -22.48
N GLY A 843 0.77 -7.63 -22.68
CA GLY A 843 1.71 -7.01 -21.77
C GLY A 843 2.12 -7.95 -20.63
N ASN A 844 2.61 -7.37 -19.54
CA ASN A 844 3.00 -8.14 -18.34
C ASN A 844 1.76 -8.54 -17.55
N VAL A 845 1.22 -9.70 -17.87
CA VAL A 845 0.00 -10.22 -17.26
C VAL A 845 0.33 -11.03 -16.01
N GLU A 846 -0.40 -10.79 -14.94
CA GLU A 846 -0.37 -11.57 -13.71
C GLU A 846 -1.58 -12.54 -13.63
N PHE A 847 -1.96 -12.90 -12.40
CA PHE A 847 -3.02 -13.86 -12.11
C PHE A 847 -4.43 -13.29 -12.33
N GLY A 848 -5.36 -14.18 -12.56
CA GLY A 848 -6.78 -13.89 -12.59
C GLY A 848 -7.33 -13.47 -13.96
N LEU A 849 -8.44 -14.10 -14.30
CA LEU A 849 -9.23 -13.79 -15.47
C LEU A 849 -10.71 -13.93 -15.10
N GLY A 850 -11.54 -13.00 -15.58
CA GLY A 850 -12.99 -13.06 -15.48
C GLY A 850 -13.63 -12.70 -16.81
N ALA A 851 -14.53 -13.54 -17.31
CA ALA A 851 -15.27 -13.25 -18.55
C ALA A 851 -16.71 -12.80 -18.24
N SER A 852 -17.24 -11.89 -19.04
CA SER A 852 -18.67 -11.55 -18.94
C SER A 852 -19.54 -12.74 -19.35
N PRO A 853 -20.70 -12.94 -18.70
CA PRO A 853 -21.58 -14.08 -19.02
C PRO A 853 -22.02 -14.17 -20.47
N ASP A 854 -22.08 -13.05 -21.19
CA ASP A 854 -22.40 -12.97 -22.62
C ASP A 854 -21.20 -13.21 -23.54
N GLY A 855 -20.00 -13.42 -22.96
CA GLY A 855 -18.75 -13.67 -23.68
C GLY A 855 -18.22 -12.48 -24.46
N ARG A 856 -18.72 -11.23 -24.23
CA ARG A 856 -18.33 -10.04 -24.98
C ARG A 856 -17.19 -9.25 -24.39
N SER A 857 -16.81 -9.54 -23.15
CA SER A 857 -15.71 -8.88 -22.47
C SER A 857 -14.93 -9.87 -21.61
N VAL A 858 -13.61 -9.77 -21.64
CA VAL A 858 -12.72 -10.52 -20.78
C VAL A 858 -11.84 -9.53 -19.99
N PHE A 859 -11.81 -9.69 -18.69
CA PHE A 859 -11.05 -8.89 -17.77
C PHE A 859 -9.85 -9.68 -17.25
N TYR A 860 -8.70 -9.01 -17.16
CA TYR A 860 -7.46 -9.62 -16.67
C TYR A 860 -6.60 -8.62 -15.93
N THR A 861 -5.66 -9.10 -15.15
CA THR A 861 -4.72 -8.25 -14.41
C THR A 861 -3.48 -7.98 -15.26
N ARG A 862 -3.10 -6.72 -15.45
CA ARG A 862 -1.85 -6.31 -16.09
C ARG A 862 -1.04 -5.43 -15.17
N VAL A 863 0.25 -5.68 -15.07
CA VAL A 863 1.21 -4.79 -14.44
C VAL A 863 1.58 -3.71 -15.45
N ASP A 864 1.16 -2.48 -15.17
CA ASP A 864 1.41 -1.33 -16.03
C ASP A 864 2.76 -0.69 -15.75
N SER A 865 3.18 -0.70 -14.49
CA SER A 865 4.54 -0.32 -14.10
C SER A 865 5.00 -1.08 -12.86
N SER A 866 6.28 -1.41 -12.84
CA SER A 866 6.96 -1.93 -11.66
C SER A 866 8.29 -1.22 -11.55
N VAL A 867 8.46 -0.47 -10.49
CA VAL A 867 9.68 0.30 -10.21
C VAL A 867 10.24 -0.19 -8.89
N ASN A 868 11.50 -0.58 -8.90
CA ASN A 868 12.23 -0.98 -7.71
C ASN A 868 13.44 -0.07 -7.56
N ASP A 869 13.40 0.81 -6.57
CA ASP A 869 14.51 1.68 -6.20
C ASP A 869 15.26 1.14 -4.99
N LEU A 870 16.57 1.25 -4.99
CA LEU A 870 17.35 1.05 -3.78
C LEU A 870 17.28 2.31 -2.93
N MET A 871 16.90 2.13 -1.68
CA MET A 871 16.86 3.17 -0.66
C MET A 871 18.03 2.99 0.29
N LEU A 872 18.59 4.09 0.77
CA LEU A 872 19.67 4.12 1.76
C LEU A 872 19.23 4.91 2.99
N VAL A 873 19.58 4.40 4.15
CA VAL A 873 19.41 5.07 5.46
C VAL A 873 20.77 5.11 6.14
N ASP A 874 21.26 6.30 6.38
CA ASP A 874 22.45 6.52 7.19
C ASP A 874 22.10 6.53 8.68
N ASP A 875 23.09 6.30 9.55
CA ASP A 875 22.96 6.32 11.02
C ASP A 875 21.92 5.33 11.58
N PHE A 876 21.72 4.22 10.91
CA PHE A 876 20.80 3.17 11.33
C PHE A 876 21.34 2.45 12.60
N ARG A 877 20.53 2.40 13.67
CA ARG A 877 20.92 1.86 15.00
C ARG A 877 19.88 0.91 15.53
#